data_47b3092ab39eaede29878acbf62a9ede
#
_entry.id   47b3092ab39eaede29878acbf62a9ede
#
_cell.length_a   1.000
_cell.length_b   1.000
_cell.length_c   1.000
_cell.angle_alpha   90.00
_cell.angle_beta   90.00
_cell.angle_gamma   90.00
#
_symmetry.space_group_name_H-M   'P 1'
#
loop_
_entity.id
_entity.type
_entity.pdbx_description
1 polymer ?
#
loop_
_entity_poly.entity_id
_entity_poly.type
_entity_poly.pdbx_seq_one_letter_code
_entity_poly.pdbx_strand_id
1 'polypeptide(L)'
;MMMCSICKQNYAVVFITKIIDGKQTQEGLCLSCAKKQGIAPINQLIEQTGMTDDDIINLNKQVGDFFESMDIDDMGNDLNNTQSSSFADSGNPFFNFINRAFPKNSSPSNTSAGRKDHDEDKDGRNGTKVKTQEKKGKKRRYLDTYGTNLTDMARDDKIDRVIGRQAEIDRVIQILNRRTKNNPVLVGEPGVGKTAIAEGLAVKIANRQVPAKLLNSEVYLLDMTSIVAGTQFRGQFESRMKGIIEEAKNLGNIILVIDELHNIMGAGEAEGAMNAANILKPALTRGEIQVIGATTLNEYRKYIEKDSALERRFQPVMVDEPSVEETIEILKGIKDYYENYHKVKISDEVIKAAAIFAERYITDRFLPDKAIDVIDEAGSMVNLKNVSLVELDLLKEELKKVQEEKESAVSADSIEDYQKAADLKVRECKLIEQIKSIEEKSKDIELTVDDVAHVIESWTKIPVQKLTEIEAQKLLNLEERLHKRIVGQHQAVSSIAKAIRRSRSGFRKKKRPAYFIFVGPTGVGKTELVKALAEELFGSEEALIRLDMSEYMEKHTVSKLIGSPPGYVGYDDGGQLTEKVRRKPYSIILLDEIEKAHPDVFNMLLQILEDGRLTDSHGKVVSFENTILVMTSNAGTSLKANGIGFGNDGYQAMENRVREVMKETFRPEFLNRLDEIIIFNELSKNELKQIIDIMLNEILEEVQAKDMKITITDAAKELILEKSYDPRYGARPIRRAIQRFIEDKLAEQYLRGVIREGSSVVIDVENGEIVFK
;
A
#
# COMPACT_ATOMS: atom_id res chain seq x y z
N MET A 1 -28.13 -36.38 -24.97
CA MET A 1 -28.59 -35.03 -25.42
C MET A 1 -29.99 -35.15 -26.00
N MET A 2 -30.88 -34.17 -25.75
CA MET A 2 -32.26 -34.24 -26.21
C MET A 2 -32.44 -33.60 -27.56
N MET A 3 -33.05 -34.33 -28.49
CA MET A 3 -33.55 -33.78 -29.73
C MET A 3 -34.87 -33.00 -29.49
N CYS A 4 -35.14 -32.01 -30.31
CA CYS A 4 -36.35 -31.20 -30.18
C CYS A 4 -37.61 -32.08 -30.11
N SER A 5 -38.44 -31.92 -29.12
CA SER A 5 -39.65 -32.72 -28.88
C SER A 5 -40.70 -32.58 -30.00
N ILE A 6 -40.67 -31.46 -30.76
CA ILE A 6 -41.65 -31.18 -31.82
C ILE A 6 -41.13 -31.64 -33.19
N CYS A 7 -39.99 -31.15 -33.65
CA CYS A 7 -39.53 -31.44 -35.02
C CYS A 7 -38.66 -32.69 -35.10
N LYS A 8 -38.02 -33.12 -34.04
CA LYS A 8 -37.11 -34.28 -33.95
C LYS A 8 -35.96 -34.25 -34.98
N GLN A 9 -35.68 -33.08 -35.55
CA GLN A 9 -34.63 -32.88 -36.56
C GLN A 9 -33.42 -32.08 -36.04
N ASN A 10 -33.68 -31.16 -35.10
CA ASN A 10 -32.67 -30.28 -34.54
C ASN A 10 -32.50 -30.53 -33.03
N TYR A 11 -31.34 -30.22 -32.48
CA TYR A 11 -31.09 -30.33 -31.06
C TYR A 11 -31.93 -29.33 -30.25
N ALA A 12 -32.35 -29.73 -29.05
CA ALA A 12 -33.09 -28.88 -28.13
C ALA A 12 -32.17 -27.85 -27.47
N VAL A 13 -32.53 -26.58 -27.58
CA VAL A 13 -31.79 -25.43 -27.05
C VAL A 13 -32.59 -24.72 -25.94
N VAL A 14 -33.91 -24.83 -26.00
CA VAL A 14 -34.84 -24.21 -25.04
C VAL A 14 -35.59 -25.31 -24.30
N PHE A 15 -35.54 -25.29 -22.98
CA PHE A 15 -36.23 -26.27 -22.13
C PHE A 15 -37.40 -25.60 -21.41
N ILE A 16 -38.58 -26.19 -21.55
CA ILE A 16 -39.81 -25.68 -20.95
C ILE A 16 -40.32 -26.73 -19.96
N THR A 17 -40.68 -26.29 -18.72
CA THR A 17 -41.31 -27.14 -17.74
C THR A 17 -42.82 -26.93 -17.83
N LYS A 18 -43.56 -27.98 -18.18
CA LYS A 18 -45.06 -28.01 -18.14
C LYS A 18 -45.53 -28.85 -16.98
N ILE A 19 -46.58 -28.40 -16.34
CA ILE A 19 -47.27 -29.18 -15.27
C ILE A 19 -48.52 -29.76 -15.92
N ILE A 20 -48.53 -31.07 -16.16
CA ILE A 20 -49.67 -31.81 -16.68
C ILE A 20 -50.06 -32.82 -15.60
N ASP A 21 -51.30 -32.79 -15.17
CA ASP A 21 -51.88 -33.68 -14.09
C ASP A 21 -51.05 -33.74 -12.79
N GLY A 22 -50.51 -32.61 -12.37
CA GLY A 22 -49.69 -32.50 -11.14
C GLY A 22 -48.30 -33.07 -11.21
N LYS A 23 -47.83 -33.52 -12.38
CA LYS A 23 -46.46 -33.95 -12.64
C LYS A 23 -45.74 -32.92 -13.49
N GLN A 24 -44.54 -32.54 -13.07
CA GLN A 24 -43.64 -31.68 -13.86
C GLN A 24 -43.01 -32.52 -14.98
N THR A 25 -43.27 -32.14 -16.23
CA THR A 25 -42.59 -32.69 -17.41
C THR A 25 -41.74 -31.61 -18.09
N GLN A 26 -40.52 -31.94 -18.46
CA GLN A 26 -39.60 -31.04 -19.11
C GLN A 26 -39.53 -31.37 -20.60
N GLU A 27 -39.88 -30.41 -21.48
CA GLU A 27 -39.83 -30.55 -22.94
C GLU A 27 -38.71 -29.66 -23.48
N GLY A 28 -37.85 -30.23 -24.33
CA GLY A 28 -36.78 -29.50 -25.01
C GLY A 28 -37.20 -29.09 -26.43
N LEU A 29 -36.99 -27.85 -26.82
CA LEU A 29 -37.36 -27.30 -28.15
C LEU A 29 -36.15 -26.68 -28.84
N CYS A 30 -36.06 -26.78 -30.18
CA CYS A 30 -35.13 -26.00 -30.98
C CYS A 30 -35.64 -24.55 -31.15
N LEU A 31 -34.77 -23.62 -31.52
CA LEU A 31 -35.12 -22.20 -31.65
C LEU A 31 -36.28 -21.94 -32.62
N SER A 32 -36.30 -22.64 -33.76
CA SER A 32 -37.39 -22.50 -34.74
C SER A 32 -38.74 -22.98 -34.19
N CYS A 33 -38.76 -24.06 -33.43
CA CYS A 33 -39.98 -24.58 -32.81
C CYS A 33 -40.43 -23.72 -31.61
N ALA A 34 -39.50 -23.17 -30.87
CA ALA A 34 -39.75 -22.26 -29.76
C ALA A 34 -40.37 -20.94 -30.24
N LYS A 35 -39.90 -20.39 -31.39
CA LYS A 35 -40.51 -19.23 -32.06
C LYS A 35 -41.93 -19.51 -32.50
N LYS A 36 -42.16 -20.65 -33.18
CA LYS A 36 -43.50 -21.05 -33.63
C LYS A 36 -44.51 -21.27 -32.51
N GLN A 37 -44.06 -21.66 -31.34
CA GLN A 37 -44.90 -21.78 -30.16
C GLN A 37 -45.15 -20.47 -29.39
N GLY A 38 -44.58 -19.35 -29.81
CA GLY A 38 -44.86 -18.04 -29.23
C GLY A 38 -44.30 -17.82 -27.82
N ILE A 39 -43.15 -18.44 -27.47
CA ILE A 39 -42.57 -18.33 -26.15
C ILE A 39 -42.04 -16.91 -25.95
N ALA A 40 -42.68 -16.13 -25.06
CA ALA A 40 -42.47 -14.70 -24.89
C ALA A 40 -40.98 -14.27 -24.74
N PRO A 41 -40.13 -14.93 -23.91
CA PRO A 41 -38.71 -14.56 -23.79
C PRO A 41 -37.92 -14.75 -25.11
N ILE A 42 -38.27 -15.75 -25.91
CA ILE A 42 -37.58 -16.05 -27.17
C ILE A 42 -38.00 -15.06 -28.27
N ASN A 43 -39.29 -14.71 -28.34
CA ASN A 43 -39.76 -13.73 -29.28
C ASN A 43 -39.16 -12.32 -29.00
N GLN A 44 -39.10 -11.92 -27.75
CA GLN A 44 -38.46 -10.68 -27.35
C GLN A 44 -36.98 -10.65 -27.73
N LEU A 45 -36.26 -11.77 -27.55
CA LEU A 45 -34.86 -11.88 -27.92
C LEU A 45 -34.64 -11.80 -29.44
N ILE A 46 -35.49 -12.42 -30.21
CA ILE A 46 -35.47 -12.37 -31.71
C ILE A 46 -35.79 -10.94 -32.19
N GLU A 47 -36.76 -10.26 -31.59
CA GLU A 47 -37.11 -8.88 -31.92
C GLU A 47 -35.97 -7.89 -31.54
N GLN A 48 -35.34 -8.08 -30.41
CA GLN A 48 -34.22 -7.24 -29.96
C GLN A 48 -32.95 -7.44 -30.83
N THR A 49 -32.75 -8.63 -31.36
CA THR A 49 -31.57 -8.96 -32.20
C THR A 49 -31.81 -8.76 -33.68
N GLY A 50 -33.06 -8.54 -34.13
CA GLY A 50 -33.40 -8.34 -35.56
C GLY A 50 -33.19 -9.57 -36.43
N MET A 51 -33.18 -10.79 -35.87
CA MET A 51 -32.89 -12.03 -36.60
C MET A 51 -33.99 -12.41 -37.55
N THR A 52 -33.61 -12.73 -38.80
CA THR A 52 -34.50 -13.27 -39.81
C THR A 52 -34.72 -14.78 -39.63
N ASP A 53 -35.75 -15.34 -40.33
CA ASP A 53 -36.01 -16.79 -40.27
C ASP A 53 -34.83 -17.63 -40.84
N ASP A 54 -34.11 -17.10 -41.82
CA ASP A 54 -32.92 -17.73 -42.37
C ASP A 54 -31.76 -17.75 -41.40
N ASP A 55 -31.62 -16.70 -40.59
CA ASP A 55 -30.60 -16.64 -39.53
C ASP A 55 -30.85 -17.69 -38.44
N ILE A 56 -32.11 -17.91 -38.10
CA ILE A 56 -32.51 -18.92 -37.11
C ILE A 56 -32.25 -20.34 -37.62
N ILE A 57 -32.45 -20.58 -38.91
CA ILE A 57 -32.14 -21.87 -39.55
C ILE A 57 -30.63 -22.11 -39.55
N ASN A 58 -29.84 -21.11 -39.94
CA ASN A 58 -28.38 -21.19 -39.92
C ASN A 58 -27.83 -21.41 -38.51
N LEU A 59 -28.41 -20.77 -37.52
CA LEU A 59 -28.03 -20.91 -36.12
C LEU A 59 -28.33 -22.33 -35.60
N ASN A 60 -29.48 -22.89 -35.94
CA ASN A 60 -29.79 -24.27 -35.60
C ASN A 60 -28.81 -25.26 -36.23
N LYS A 61 -28.34 -24.99 -37.47
CA LYS A 61 -27.33 -25.82 -38.13
C LYS A 61 -25.97 -25.73 -37.47
N GLN A 62 -25.52 -24.50 -37.12
CA GLN A 62 -24.26 -24.27 -36.40
C GLN A 62 -24.28 -24.91 -35.03
N VAL A 63 -25.41 -24.89 -34.33
CA VAL A 63 -25.58 -25.59 -33.04
C VAL A 63 -25.48 -27.11 -33.23
N GLY A 64 -26.01 -27.65 -34.34
CA GLY A 64 -25.87 -29.05 -34.70
C GLY A 64 -24.42 -29.44 -34.93
N ASP A 65 -23.71 -28.69 -35.77
CA ASP A 65 -22.29 -28.91 -36.12
C ASP A 65 -21.38 -28.81 -34.88
N PHE A 66 -21.71 -27.89 -33.93
CA PHE A 66 -21.00 -27.74 -32.69
C PHE A 66 -21.16 -28.96 -31.75
N PHE A 67 -22.39 -29.51 -31.68
CA PHE A 67 -22.65 -30.70 -30.87
C PHE A 67 -22.13 -31.99 -31.48
N GLU A 68 -22.04 -32.07 -32.82
CA GLU A 68 -21.40 -33.21 -33.51
C GLU A 68 -19.87 -33.19 -33.40
N SER A 69 -19.25 -32.03 -33.16
CA SER A 69 -17.81 -31.89 -32.98
C SER A 69 -17.31 -32.13 -31.54
N MET A 70 -18.21 -32.36 -30.60
CA MET A 70 -17.88 -32.74 -29.21
C MET A 70 -17.83 -34.26 -29.07
N ASP A 71 -16.66 -34.83 -28.91
CA ASP A 71 -16.45 -36.23 -28.58
C ASP A 71 -17.20 -36.63 -27.30
N ILE A 72 -17.98 -37.71 -27.38
CA ILE A 72 -19.03 -38.13 -26.41
C ILE A 72 -18.48 -38.88 -25.19
N ASP A 73 -17.16 -39.08 -25.05
CA ASP A 73 -16.62 -40.00 -24.02
C ASP A 73 -16.31 -39.33 -22.63
N ASP A 74 -16.54 -38.02 -22.45
CA ASP A 74 -16.15 -37.35 -21.22
C ASP A 74 -17.32 -36.74 -20.38
N MET A 75 -18.56 -37.10 -20.64
CA MET A 75 -19.74 -36.52 -19.93
C MET A 75 -20.69 -37.57 -19.31
N GLY A 76 -20.16 -38.60 -18.73
CA GLY A 76 -20.96 -39.56 -17.95
C GLY A 76 -20.66 -39.44 -16.46
N ASN A 77 -21.40 -38.63 -15.68
CA ASN A 77 -21.78 -38.94 -14.29
C ASN A 77 -22.24 -37.79 -13.39
N ASP A 78 -22.53 -36.57 -13.84
CA ASP A 78 -22.88 -35.50 -12.87
C ASP A 78 -24.24 -34.78 -13.12
N LEU A 79 -25.27 -35.48 -13.58
CA LEU A 79 -26.58 -34.88 -13.84
C LEU A 79 -27.67 -35.20 -12.80
N ASN A 80 -27.32 -35.69 -11.60
CA ASN A 80 -28.35 -36.11 -10.64
C ASN A 80 -28.39 -35.35 -9.31
N ASN A 81 -27.82 -34.15 -9.19
CA ASN A 81 -27.99 -33.42 -7.93
C ASN A 81 -27.91 -31.89 -8.11
N THR A 82 -29.01 -31.25 -8.51
CA THR A 82 -29.26 -29.84 -8.14
C THR A 82 -30.77 -29.52 -8.22
N GLN A 83 -31.35 -29.39 -7.03
CA GLN A 83 -32.63 -28.74 -6.81
C GLN A 83 -32.48 -27.22 -6.95
N SER A 84 -33.42 -26.67 -7.75
CA SER A 84 -33.99 -25.30 -7.67
C SER A 84 -33.13 -24.14 -7.12
N SER A 85 -32.73 -23.22 -8.00
CA SER A 85 -32.79 -21.78 -7.72
C SER A 85 -32.71 -20.93 -9.00
N SER A 86 -33.69 -20.06 -9.17
CA SER A 86 -33.81 -18.80 -9.93
C SER A 86 -32.98 -18.58 -11.21
N PHE A 87 -33.70 -18.41 -12.27
CA PHE A 87 -33.32 -17.98 -13.64
C PHE A 87 -32.87 -16.50 -13.72
N ALA A 88 -31.75 -16.15 -13.16
CA ALA A 88 -31.17 -14.80 -13.35
C ALA A 88 -29.68 -14.74 -13.02
N ASP A 89 -28.89 -15.71 -13.46
CA ASP A 89 -27.44 -15.53 -13.34
C ASP A 89 -26.71 -16.07 -14.58
N SER A 90 -25.79 -15.26 -15.10
CA SER A 90 -25.15 -15.26 -16.40
C SER A 90 -24.11 -16.40 -16.56
N GLY A 91 -24.56 -17.64 -16.51
CA GLY A 91 -23.68 -18.83 -16.61
C GLY A 91 -24.04 -19.84 -17.72
N ASN A 92 -24.98 -19.56 -18.60
CA ASN A 92 -25.39 -20.50 -19.62
C ASN A 92 -24.43 -20.43 -20.85
N PRO A 93 -23.74 -21.53 -21.23
CA PRO A 93 -22.83 -21.57 -22.39
C PRO A 93 -23.44 -21.06 -23.67
N PHE A 94 -24.76 -21.14 -23.81
CA PHE A 94 -25.53 -20.68 -24.96
C PHE A 94 -25.56 -19.14 -25.06
N PHE A 95 -25.67 -18.39 -23.96
CA PHE A 95 -25.62 -16.93 -24.00
C PHE A 95 -24.24 -16.41 -24.37
N ASN A 96 -23.18 -17.09 -23.94
CA ASN A 96 -21.80 -16.77 -24.31
C ASN A 96 -21.55 -17.07 -25.83
N PHE A 97 -22.19 -18.10 -26.36
CA PHE A 97 -22.13 -18.40 -27.82
C PHE A 97 -22.84 -17.34 -28.66
N ILE A 98 -24.04 -16.90 -28.24
CA ILE A 98 -24.78 -15.83 -28.94
C ILE A 98 -24.03 -14.49 -28.92
N ASN A 99 -23.46 -14.09 -27.74
CA ASN A 99 -22.69 -12.86 -27.65
C ASN A 99 -21.38 -12.89 -28.46
N ARG A 100 -20.86 -14.06 -28.76
CA ARG A 100 -19.63 -14.26 -29.54
C ARG A 100 -19.93 -14.35 -31.05
N ALA A 101 -21.11 -14.84 -31.42
CA ALA A 101 -21.58 -14.92 -32.82
C ALA A 101 -22.08 -13.57 -33.35
N PHE A 102 -22.51 -12.67 -32.47
CA PHE A 102 -23.02 -11.35 -32.82
C PHE A 102 -22.41 -10.26 -31.95
N PRO A 103 -21.19 -9.76 -32.29
CA PRO A 103 -20.63 -8.61 -31.60
C PRO A 103 -21.49 -7.39 -31.88
N LYS A 104 -21.96 -6.69 -30.83
CA LYS A 104 -22.67 -5.42 -30.95
C LYS A 104 -21.75 -4.39 -31.60
N ASN A 105 -21.89 -4.21 -32.92
CA ASN A 105 -21.43 -3.02 -33.60
C ASN A 105 -22.50 -1.95 -33.47
N SER A 106 -22.27 -0.98 -32.65
CA SER A 106 -22.98 0.29 -32.63
C SER A 106 -22.22 1.29 -33.45
N SER A 107 -22.85 1.67 -34.55
CA SER A 107 -22.92 2.94 -35.26
C SER A 107 -22.39 2.91 -36.70
N PRO A 108 -23.17 3.52 -37.62
CA PRO A 108 -22.98 3.39 -39.06
C PRO A 108 -22.22 4.58 -39.63
N SER A 109 -21.37 4.34 -40.59
CA SER A 109 -21.09 5.34 -41.62
C SER A 109 -20.81 4.70 -42.96
N ASN A 110 -21.80 4.83 -43.78
CA ASN A 110 -21.88 5.12 -45.19
C ASN A 110 -20.68 4.97 -46.12
N THR A 111 -21.03 4.23 -47.20
CA THR A 111 -20.79 4.55 -48.63
C THR A 111 -19.38 4.30 -49.13
N SER A 112 -19.16 3.74 -50.28
CA SER A 112 -19.87 3.56 -51.56
C SER A 112 -19.11 2.56 -52.43
N ALA A 113 -19.79 1.64 -53.04
CA ALA A 113 -20.01 1.38 -54.44
C ALA A 113 -18.87 1.70 -55.44
N GLY A 114 -18.49 0.65 -56.17
CA GLY A 114 -17.71 0.74 -57.38
C GLY A 114 -17.28 -0.63 -57.85
N ARG A 115 -18.20 -1.38 -58.43
CA ARG A 115 -18.29 -2.04 -59.75
C ARG A 115 -16.96 -2.33 -60.45
N LYS A 116 -16.79 -3.66 -60.74
CA LYS A 116 -16.71 -4.33 -62.06
C LYS A 116 -15.64 -3.83 -63.04
N ASP A 117 -14.90 -4.60 -63.73
CA ASP A 117 -15.19 -5.73 -64.60
C ASP A 117 -13.88 -6.47 -65.00
N HIS A 118 -14.05 -7.72 -65.35
CA HIS A 118 -13.46 -8.54 -66.46
C HIS A 118 -12.30 -7.90 -67.26
N ASP A 119 -11.19 -8.57 -67.51
CA ASP A 119 -11.06 -9.52 -68.59
C ASP A 119 -9.65 -10.14 -68.71
N GLU A 120 -9.66 -11.31 -69.29
CA GLU A 120 -8.62 -12.18 -69.81
C GLU A 120 -7.47 -11.48 -70.56
N ASP A 121 -6.26 -11.91 -70.54
CA ASP A 121 -5.59 -12.82 -71.45
C ASP A 121 -4.05 -12.72 -71.39
N LYS A 122 -3.45 -13.89 -71.33
CA LYS A 122 -2.26 -14.41 -72.06
C LYS A 122 -0.90 -13.63 -72.07
N ASP A 123 0.02 -14.47 -71.80
CA ASP A 123 1.34 -14.72 -72.41
C ASP A 123 2.60 -14.26 -71.65
N GLY A 124 3.22 -15.23 -71.15
CA GLY A 124 4.56 -15.73 -71.33
C GLY A 124 5.75 -14.81 -71.16
N ARG A 125 6.55 -15.03 -70.10
CA ARG A 125 8.01 -15.30 -70.21
C ARG A 125 8.66 -15.52 -68.84
N ASN A 126 9.44 -16.57 -68.78
CA ASN A 126 10.34 -17.03 -67.73
C ASN A 126 11.11 -15.91 -67.00
N GLY A 127 10.98 -15.89 -65.70
CA GLY A 127 11.87 -15.22 -64.78
C GLY A 127 11.86 -15.97 -63.47
N THR A 128 12.91 -16.71 -63.18
CA THR A 128 13.16 -17.47 -61.94
C THR A 128 13.10 -16.53 -60.75
N LYS A 129 11.96 -16.40 -60.11
CA LYS A 129 11.82 -15.79 -58.79
C LYS A 129 11.97 -16.87 -57.73
N VAL A 130 13.08 -16.78 -57.02
CA VAL A 130 13.30 -17.45 -55.74
C VAL A 130 12.10 -17.14 -54.85
N LYS A 131 11.26 -18.13 -54.61
CA LYS A 131 10.21 -18.08 -53.61
C LYS A 131 10.89 -18.08 -52.25
N THR A 132 11.04 -16.90 -51.67
CA THR A 132 11.21 -16.77 -50.21
C THR A 132 9.92 -17.31 -49.60
N GLN A 133 9.97 -18.51 -49.07
CA GLN A 133 8.89 -19.05 -48.24
C GLN A 133 8.80 -18.17 -46.99
N GLU A 134 7.83 -17.27 -46.94
CA GLU A 134 7.30 -16.76 -45.69
C GLU A 134 6.83 -17.96 -44.88
N LYS A 135 7.59 -18.31 -43.86
CA LYS A 135 7.18 -19.23 -42.82
C LYS A 135 5.90 -18.65 -42.20
N LYS A 136 4.75 -19.26 -42.51
CA LYS A 136 3.49 -19.03 -41.78
C LYS A 136 3.83 -19.18 -40.29
N GLY A 137 3.82 -18.05 -39.56
CA GLY A 137 4.08 -18.03 -38.13
C GLY A 137 3.14 -19.00 -37.43
N LYS A 138 3.72 -19.92 -36.65
CA LYS A 138 2.92 -20.79 -35.76
C LYS A 138 2.09 -19.88 -34.88
N LYS A 139 0.77 -20.06 -34.87
CA LYS A 139 -0.14 -19.27 -34.04
C LYS A 139 0.27 -19.42 -32.54
N ARG A 140 0.59 -18.30 -31.88
CA ARG A 140 0.96 -18.20 -30.44
C ARG A 140 -0.29 -17.86 -29.63
N ARG A 141 -1.25 -18.80 -29.59
CA ARG A 141 -2.58 -18.51 -29.04
C ARG A 141 -2.55 -18.33 -27.50
N TYR A 142 -1.83 -19.18 -26.80
CA TYR A 142 -1.77 -19.16 -25.33
C TYR A 142 -0.78 -18.12 -24.82
N LEU A 143 0.40 -18.00 -25.42
CA LEU A 143 1.41 -17.01 -25.03
C LEU A 143 0.90 -15.58 -25.23
N ASP A 144 0.27 -15.27 -26.36
CA ASP A 144 -0.25 -13.92 -26.63
C ASP A 144 -1.53 -13.60 -25.83
N THR A 145 -2.26 -14.61 -25.31
CA THR A 145 -3.46 -14.40 -24.50
C THR A 145 -3.13 -14.20 -23.02
N TYR A 146 -2.13 -14.90 -22.51
CA TYR A 146 -1.80 -14.96 -21.08
C TYR A 146 -0.43 -14.40 -20.73
N GLY A 147 0.29 -13.84 -21.67
CA GLY A 147 1.61 -13.27 -21.48
C GLY A 147 1.84 -12.04 -22.31
N THR A 148 2.70 -11.15 -21.81
CA THR A 148 3.15 -9.95 -22.50
C THR A 148 4.54 -10.19 -23.09
N ASN A 149 4.73 -9.96 -24.39
CA ASN A 149 6.03 -10.08 -25.03
C ASN A 149 6.91 -8.85 -24.73
N LEU A 150 7.78 -8.95 -23.75
CA LEU A 150 8.70 -7.87 -23.37
C LEU A 150 9.70 -7.55 -24.50
N THR A 151 10.11 -8.52 -25.30
CA THR A 151 11.06 -8.28 -26.39
C THR A 151 10.45 -7.45 -27.53
N ASP A 152 9.17 -7.63 -27.84
CA ASP A 152 8.49 -6.81 -28.82
C ASP A 152 8.21 -5.41 -28.24
N MET A 153 7.84 -5.29 -26.97
CA MET A 153 7.73 -4.00 -26.29
C MET A 153 9.06 -3.23 -26.30
N ALA A 154 10.19 -3.94 -26.10
CA ALA A 154 11.52 -3.34 -26.17
C ALA A 154 11.87 -2.84 -27.57
N ARG A 155 11.43 -3.54 -28.64
CA ARG A 155 11.62 -3.11 -30.04
C ARG A 155 10.78 -1.88 -30.39
N ASP A 156 9.62 -1.76 -29.74
CA ASP A 156 8.69 -0.64 -29.92
C ASP A 156 9.01 0.55 -29.02
N ASP A 157 10.14 0.54 -28.29
CA ASP A 157 10.54 1.56 -27.28
C ASP A 157 9.46 1.82 -26.19
N LYS A 158 8.71 0.78 -25.81
CA LYS A 158 7.64 0.86 -24.81
C LYS A 158 8.11 0.43 -23.42
N ILE A 159 9.36 0.03 -23.27
CA ILE A 159 9.96 -0.34 -21.99
C ILE A 159 10.84 0.81 -21.49
N ASP A 160 10.67 1.17 -20.23
CA ASP A 160 11.47 2.19 -19.58
C ASP A 160 12.94 1.78 -19.46
N ARG A 161 13.84 2.76 -19.43
CA ARG A 161 15.27 2.50 -19.30
C ARG A 161 15.59 1.85 -17.97
N VAL A 162 16.26 0.71 -18.01
CA VAL A 162 16.72 -0.01 -16.80
C VAL A 162 18.12 0.49 -16.43
N ILE A 163 18.24 1.06 -15.24
CA ILE A 163 19.47 1.70 -14.74
C ILE A 163 19.89 1.01 -13.43
N GLY A 164 21.20 0.87 -13.22
CA GLY A 164 21.78 0.40 -11.96
C GLY A 164 21.74 -1.12 -11.75
N ARG A 165 21.15 -1.92 -12.67
CA ARG A 165 21.01 -3.40 -12.52
C ARG A 165 21.83 -4.20 -13.52
N GLN A 166 22.94 -3.63 -14.00
CA GLN A 166 23.75 -4.24 -15.04
C GLN A 166 24.40 -5.56 -14.61
N ALA A 167 24.89 -5.64 -13.37
CA ALA A 167 25.55 -6.84 -12.84
C ALA A 167 24.56 -8.02 -12.72
N GLU A 168 23.36 -7.75 -12.25
CA GLU A 168 22.29 -8.76 -12.11
C GLU A 168 21.81 -9.24 -13.49
N ILE A 169 21.61 -8.33 -14.45
CA ILE A 169 21.24 -8.67 -15.84
C ILE A 169 22.32 -9.54 -16.46
N ASP A 170 23.59 -9.19 -16.32
CA ASP A 170 24.71 -9.97 -16.86
C ASP A 170 24.78 -11.35 -16.20
N ARG A 171 24.48 -11.43 -14.90
CA ARG A 171 24.39 -12.70 -14.17
C ARG A 171 23.24 -13.56 -14.67
N VAL A 172 22.07 -12.98 -14.94
CA VAL A 172 20.91 -13.68 -15.54
C VAL A 172 21.30 -14.22 -16.92
N ILE A 173 21.93 -13.43 -17.78
CA ILE A 173 22.41 -13.85 -19.10
C ILE A 173 23.40 -15.02 -18.99
N GLN A 174 24.35 -14.95 -18.05
CA GLN A 174 25.29 -16.05 -17.79
C GLN A 174 24.58 -17.34 -17.41
N ILE A 175 23.57 -17.27 -16.53
CA ILE A 175 22.80 -18.43 -16.08
C ILE A 175 21.99 -19.03 -17.23
N LEU A 176 21.27 -18.21 -18.00
CA LEU A 176 20.49 -18.65 -19.17
C LEU A 176 21.36 -19.34 -20.23
N ASN A 177 22.62 -18.95 -20.35
CA ASN A 177 23.55 -19.53 -21.30
C ASN A 177 24.14 -20.88 -20.83
N ARG A 178 23.97 -21.29 -19.57
CA ARG A 178 24.47 -22.57 -19.01
C ARG A 178 23.79 -23.77 -19.67
N ARG A 179 24.43 -24.92 -19.57
CA ARG A 179 23.86 -26.21 -20.01
C ARG A 179 22.87 -26.78 -19.00
N THR A 180 23.15 -26.60 -17.72
CA THR A 180 22.32 -27.08 -16.58
C THR A 180 22.16 -25.96 -15.59
N LYS A 181 21.10 -26.00 -14.76
CA LYS A 181 20.70 -24.91 -13.85
C LYS A 181 20.61 -23.56 -14.60
N ASN A 182 19.91 -23.60 -15.73
CA ASN A 182 19.79 -22.47 -16.66
C ASN A 182 18.51 -21.64 -16.45
N ASN A 183 17.87 -21.78 -15.28
CA ASN A 183 16.72 -20.98 -14.89
C ASN A 183 17.11 -20.09 -13.72
N PRO A 184 17.29 -18.77 -13.92
CA PRO A 184 17.56 -17.84 -12.83
C PRO A 184 16.30 -17.58 -12.00
N VAL A 185 16.47 -17.39 -10.68
CA VAL A 185 15.44 -16.87 -9.79
C VAL A 185 15.98 -15.60 -9.16
N LEU A 186 15.30 -14.48 -9.40
CA LEU A 186 15.57 -13.19 -8.80
C LEU A 186 15.00 -13.20 -7.38
N VAL A 187 15.88 -13.14 -6.40
CA VAL A 187 15.52 -13.21 -4.97
C VAL A 187 15.83 -11.88 -4.33
N GLY A 188 14.80 -11.20 -3.82
CA GLY A 188 14.94 -9.90 -3.17
C GLY A 188 13.59 -9.42 -2.62
N GLU A 189 13.63 -8.36 -1.83
CA GLU A 189 12.43 -7.78 -1.22
C GLU A 189 11.50 -7.15 -2.30
N PRO A 190 10.20 -6.94 -2.00
CA PRO A 190 9.29 -6.24 -2.92
C PRO A 190 9.78 -4.83 -3.23
N GLY A 191 9.64 -4.37 -4.48
CA GLY A 191 10.00 -2.99 -4.86
C GLY A 191 11.50 -2.74 -5.13
N VAL A 192 12.39 -3.77 -5.01
CA VAL A 192 13.83 -3.58 -5.33
C VAL A 192 14.15 -3.60 -6.84
N GLY A 193 13.15 -3.78 -7.71
CA GLY A 193 13.32 -3.76 -9.17
C GLY A 193 13.61 -5.13 -9.79
N LYS A 194 13.07 -6.24 -9.27
CA LYS A 194 13.23 -7.58 -9.85
C LYS A 194 12.65 -7.68 -11.27
N THR A 195 11.48 -7.12 -11.51
CA THR A 195 10.81 -7.12 -12.83
C THR A 195 11.60 -6.31 -13.86
N ALA A 196 12.20 -5.18 -13.44
CA ALA A 196 13.06 -4.36 -14.27
C ALA A 196 14.28 -5.11 -14.82
N ILE A 197 14.81 -6.11 -14.09
CA ILE A 197 15.91 -6.96 -14.58
C ILE A 197 15.47 -7.81 -15.78
N ALA A 198 14.23 -8.33 -15.76
CA ALA A 198 13.68 -9.09 -16.89
C ALA A 198 13.41 -8.19 -18.10
N GLU A 199 12.94 -6.97 -17.88
CA GLU A 199 12.76 -5.93 -18.89
C GLU A 199 14.12 -5.51 -19.49
N GLY A 200 15.14 -5.28 -18.66
CA GLY A 200 16.50 -4.99 -19.09
C GLY A 200 17.13 -6.10 -19.92
N LEU A 201 16.84 -7.37 -19.60
CA LEU A 201 17.22 -8.50 -20.44
C LEU A 201 16.54 -8.43 -21.81
N ALA A 202 15.25 -8.13 -21.87
CA ALA A 202 14.50 -7.99 -23.12
C ALA A 202 15.06 -6.86 -24.00
N VAL A 203 15.40 -5.72 -23.40
CA VAL A 203 16.07 -4.59 -24.08
C VAL A 203 17.44 -5.01 -24.62
N LYS A 204 18.28 -5.75 -23.86
CA LYS A 204 19.55 -6.27 -24.35
C LYS A 204 19.40 -7.27 -25.51
N ILE A 205 18.36 -8.11 -25.47
CA ILE A 205 18.05 -9.04 -26.57
C ILE A 205 17.65 -8.25 -27.81
N ALA A 206 16.75 -7.26 -27.68
CA ALA A 206 16.31 -6.40 -28.78
C ALA A 206 17.50 -5.67 -29.44
N ASN A 207 18.43 -5.16 -28.61
CA ASN A 207 19.65 -4.46 -29.04
C ASN A 207 20.79 -5.39 -29.46
N ARG A 208 20.57 -6.73 -29.49
CA ARG A 208 21.57 -7.74 -29.85
C ARG A 208 22.83 -7.74 -28.98
N GLN A 209 22.73 -7.31 -27.72
CA GLN A 209 23.83 -7.23 -26.75
C GLN A 209 23.88 -8.49 -25.86
N VAL A 210 23.58 -9.64 -26.43
CA VAL A 210 23.56 -10.94 -25.74
C VAL A 210 24.32 -12.00 -26.52
N PRO A 211 24.76 -13.10 -25.88
CA PRO A 211 25.43 -14.21 -26.57
C PRO A 211 24.57 -14.81 -27.70
N ALA A 212 25.24 -15.38 -28.71
CA ALA A 212 24.62 -15.92 -29.92
C ALA A 212 23.42 -16.86 -29.65
N LYS A 213 23.46 -17.64 -28.55
CA LYS A 213 22.37 -18.53 -28.14
C LYS A 213 21.07 -17.80 -27.83
N LEU A 214 21.14 -16.58 -27.32
CA LEU A 214 20.00 -15.77 -26.87
C LEU A 214 19.55 -14.70 -27.87
N LEU A 215 20.27 -14.51 -28.99
CA LEU A 215 19.98 -13.48 -29.98
C LEU A 215 18.56 -13.53 -30.57
N ASN A 216 17.99 -14.72 -30.71
CA ASN A 216 16.66 -14.95 -31.25
C ASN A 216 15.64 -15.33 -30.18
N SER A 217 16.00 -15.17 -28.92
CA SER A 217 15.09 -15.47 -27.80
C SER A 217 14.07 -14.36 -27.62
N GLU A 218 12.89 -14.74 -27.20
CA GLU A 218 11.79 -13.83 -26.86
C GLU A 218 11.42 -14.01 -25.40
N VAL A 219 11.26 -12.91 -24.68
CA VAL A 219 10.94 -12.89 -23.26
C VAL A 219 9.46 -12.60 -23.08
N TYR A 220 8.73 -13.52 -22.47
CA TYR A 220 7.31 -13.38 -22.17
C TYR A 220 7.08 -13.28 -20.68
N LEU A 221 6.51 -12.18 -20.20
CA LEU A 221 6.03 -12.01 -18.83
C LEU A 221 4.65 -12.65 -18.71
N LEU A 222 4.49 -13.68 -17.91
CA LEU A 222 3.23 -14.38 -17.70
C LEU A 222 2.35 -13.64 -16.69
N ASP A 223 1.10 -13.37 -17.08
CA ASP A 223 0.08 -12.87 -16.15
C ASP A 223 -0.63 -14.04 -15.46
N MET A 224 -0.18 -14.35 -14.26
CA MET A 224 -0.75 -15.43 -13.45
C MET A 224 -2.20 -15.18 -13.06
N THR A 225 -2.60 -13.92 -12.90
CA THR A 225 -3.97 -13.55 -12.57
C THR A 225 -4.92 -13.91 -13.71
N SER A 226 -4.54 -13.58 -14.94
CA SER A 226 -5.32 -13.92 -16.15
C SER A 226 -5.38 -15.43 -16.41
N ILE A 227 -4.32 -16.17 -16.06
CA ILE A 227 -4.30 -17.64 -16.21
C ILE A 227 -5.30 -18.28 -15.25
N VAL A 228 -5.41 -17.77 -14.02
CA VAL A 228 -6.33 -18.27 -12.97
C VAL A 228 -7.75 -17.74 -13.15
N ALA A 229 -7.93 -16.50 -13.66
CA ALA A 229 -9.23 -15.87 -13.77
C ALA A 229 -10.22 -16.70 -14.62
N GLY A 230 -11.45 -16.89 -14.09
CA GLY A 230 -12.50 -17.64 -14.77
C GLY A 230 -12.31 -19.16 -14.83
N THR A 231 -11.33 -19.73 -14.09
CA THR A 231 -11.19 -21.18 -13.97
C THR A 231 -12.04 -21.69 -12.80
N GLN A 232 -13.26 -22.13 -13.09
CA GLN A 232 -14.14 -22.77 -12.08
C GLN A 232 -13.70 -24.22 -11.76
N PHE A 233 -12.94 -24.86 -12.67
CA PHE A 233 -12.49 -26.24 -12.53
C PHE A 233 -10.96 -26.32 -12.66
N ARG A 234 -10.36 -27.17 -11.83
CA ARG A 234 -8.93 -27.48 -11.80
C ARG A 234 -8.35 -27.77 -13.19
N GLY A 235 -9.05 -28.55 -14.02
CA GLY A 235 -8.60 -28.93 -15.35
C GLY A 235 -8.43 -27.78 -16.34
N GLN A 236 -9.15 -26.66 -16.17
CA GLN A 236 -9.03 -25.50 -17.07
C GLN A 236 -7.71 -24.74 -16.87
N PHE A 237 -7.31 -24.53 -15.63
CA PHE A 237 -6.01 -23.93 -15.31
C PHE A 237 -4.86 -24.83 -15.80
N GLU A 238 -4.94 -26.15 -15.52
CA GLU A 238 -3.94 -27.11 -15.98
C GLU A 238 -3.82 -27.12 -17.50
N SER A 239 -4.95 -27.07 -18.22
CA SER A 239 -4.97 -27.01 -19.69
C SER A 239 -4.33 -25.74 -20.24
N ARG A 240 -4.61 -24.56 -19.64
CA ARG A 240 -3.99 -23.28 -20.04
C ARG A 240 -2.48 -23.31 -19.83
N MET A 241 -2.03 -23.75 -18.65
CA MET A 241 -0.60 -23.83 -18.32
C MET A 241 0.12 -24.84 -19.21
N LYS A 242 -0.47 -26.04 -19.47
CA LYS A 242 0.07 -26.99 -20.43
C LYS A 242 0.17 -26.41 -21.83
N GLY A 243 -0.84 -25.67 -22.30
CA GLY A 243 -0.83 -24.99 -23.60
C GLY A 243 0.33 -23.98 -23.71
N ILE A 244 0.58 -23.17 -22.67
CA ILE A 244 1.69 -22.21 -22.64
C ILE A 244 3.04 -22.96 -22.73
N ILE A 245 3.21 -24.03 -21.94
CA ILE A 245 4.44 -24.82 -21.93
C ILE A 245 4.69 -25.50 -23.28
N GLU A 246 3.66 -26.07 -23.90
CA GLU A 246 3.76 -26.70 -25.22
C GLU A 246 4.09 -25.70 -26.32
N GLU A 247 3.48 -24.51 -26.30
CA GLU A 247 3.84 -23.45 -27.25
C GLU A 247 5.28 -22.99 -27.06
N ALA A 248 5.73 -22.74 -25.82
CA ALA A 248 7.10 -22.35 -25.51
C ALA A 248 8.11 -23.44 -25.94
N LYS A 249 7.80 -24.72 -25.68
CA LYS A 249 8.62 -25.87 -26.11
C LYS A 249 8.69 -25.98 -27.64
N ASN A 250 7.56 -25.84 -28.34
CA ASN A 250 7.51 -25.97 -29.79
C ASN A 250 8.22 -24.83 -30.55
N LEU A 251 8.28 -23.65 -29.96
CA LEU A 251 9.00 -22.50 -30.47
C LEU A 251 10.51 -22.63 -30.17
N GLY A 252 10.86 -23.09 -28.97
CA GLY A 252 12.23 -23.38 -28.57
C GLY A 252 13.12 -22.14 -28.26
N ASN A 253 12.59 -20.95 -28.48
CA ASN A 253 13.30 -19.68 -28.26
C ASN A 253 12.59 -18.77 -27.23
N ILE A 254 11.68 -19.34 -26.44
CA ILE A 254 10.90 -18.58 -25.47
C ILE A 254 11.53 -18.67 -24.09
N ILE A 255 11.65 -17.52 -23.42
CA ILE A 255 12.01 -17.37 -22.02
C ILE A 255 10.79 -16.86 -21.28
N LEU A 256 10.26 -17.66 -20.37
CA LEU A 256 9.09 -17.31 -19.56
C LEU A 256 9.54 -16.57 -18.31
N VAL A 257 8.99 -15.40 -18.07
CA VAL A 257 9.17 -14.65 -16.81
C VAL A 257 7.93 -14.86 -15.96
N ILE A 258 8.14 -15.30 -14.73
CA ILE A 258 7.09 -15.57 -13.76
C ILE A 258 7.39 -14.69 -12.53
N ASP A 259 6.61 -13.64 -12.39
CA ASP A 259 6.65 -12.83 -11.19
C ASP A 259 5.89 -13.56 -10.06
N GLU A 260 6.31 -13.34 -8.82
CA GLU A 260 5.77 -14.06 -7.65
C GLU A 260 5.73 -15.58 -7.86
N LEU A 261 6.86 -16.16 -8.24
CA LEU A 261 7.00 -17.60 -8.53
C LEU A 261 6.43 -18.49 -7.42
N HIS A 262 6.41 -18.03 -6.18
CA HIS A 262 5.85 -18.72 -5.04
C HIS A 262 4.34 -18.98 -5.16
N ASN A 263 3.58 -18.13 -5.86
CA ASN A 263 2.15 -18.34 -6.10
C ASN A 263 1.86 -19.60 -6.91
N ILE A 264 2.79 -19.96 -7.79
CA ILE A 264 2.71 -21.21 -8.56
C ILE A 264 3.09 -22.41 -7.72
N MET A 265 4.06 -22.24 -6.81
CA MET A 265 4.66 -23.32 -6.03
C MET A 265 3.91 -23.59 -4.73
N GLY A 266 3.32 -22.55 -4.11
CA GLY A 266 2.61 -22.63 -2.83
C GLY A 266 1.13 -22.99 -2.92
N ALA A 267 0.55 -22.97 -4.08
CA ALA A 267 -0.88 -23.21 -4.31
C ALA A 267 -1.35 -24.66 -4.02
N GLY A 268 -0.62 -25.44 -3.21
CA GLY A 268 -0.89 -26.86 -2.94
C GLY A 268 -1.08 -27.26 -1.47
N GLU A 269 -0.98 -26.33 -0.52
CA GLU A 269 -1.12 -26.66 0.91
C GLU A 269 -2.57 -26.60 1.43
N ALA A 270 -3.50 -25.97 0.71
CA ALA A 270 -4.93 -26.03 1.04
C ALA A 270 -5.59 -27.21 0.29
N GLU A 271 -6.42 -28.01 0.96
CA GLU A 271 -7.21 -29.07 0.37
C GLU A 271 -7.99 -28.55 -0.85
N GLY A 272 -7.55 -28.96 -2.07
CA GLY A 272 -8.15 -28.50 -3.34
C GLY A 272 -7.37 -27.45 -4.13
N ALA A 273 -6.24 -26.94 -3.66
CA ALA A 273 -5.47 -25.92 -4.38
C ALA A 273 -4.66 -26.48 -5.56
N MET A 274 -4.57 -25.71 -6.63
CA MET A 274 -4.00 -26.08 -7.92
C MET A 274 -2.47 -26.13 -7.87
N ASN A 275 -1.89 -27.31 -8.02
CA ASN A 275 -0.44 -27.52 -7.96
C ASN A 275 0.20 -27.29 -9.35
N ALA A 276 0.33 -26.00 -9.76
CA ALA A 276 0.97 -25.62 -11.02
C ALA A 276 2.44 -26.06 -11.08
N ALA A 277 3.09 -26.19 -9.93
CA ALA A 277 4.43 -26.71 -9.82
C ALA A 277 4.58 -28.10 -10.47
N ASN A 278 3.60 -28.98 -10.32
CA ASN A 278 3.64 -30.33 -10.89
C ASN A 278 3.57 -30.33 -12.42
N ILE A 279 3.05 -29.28 -13.03
CA ILE A 279 2.98 -29.12 -14.49
C ILE A 279 4.33 -28.59 -15.03
N LEU A 280 4.94 -27.63 -14.31
CA LEU A 280 6.21 -27.03 -14.69
C LEU A 280 7.42 -27.96 -14.43
N LYS A 281 7.41 -28.71 -13.33
CA LYS A 281 8.51 -29.61 -12.92
C LYS A 281 9.03 -30.52 -14.03
N PRO A 282 8.18 -31.26 -14.79
CA PRO A 282 8.65 -32.14 -15.85
C PRO A 282 9.36 -31.38 -16.97
N ALA A 283 8.83 -30.23 -17.40
CA ALA A 283 9.40 -29.42 -18.48
C ALA A 283 10.73 -28.78 -18.08
N LEU A 284 10.81 -28.26 -16.84
CA LEU A 284 12.06 -27.75 -16.25
C LEU A 284 13.11 -28.84 -16.05
N THR A 285 12.67 -30.05 -15.63
CA THR A 285 13.58 -31.19 -15.39
C THR A 285 14.20 -31.71 -16.69
N ARG A 286 13.46 -31.69 -17.77
CA ARG A 286 13.96 -32.08 -19.09
C ARG A 286 14.72 -30.97 -19.81
N GLY A 287 14.67 -29.71 -19.29
CA GLY A 287 15.27 -28.56 -19.94
C GLY A 287 14.56 -28.14 -21.23
N GLU A 288 13.26 -28.42 -21.33
CA GLU A 288 12.43 -28.13 -22.51
C GLU A 288 12.04 -26.65 -22.61
N ILE A 289 12.04 -25.96 -21.48
CA ILE A 289 11.72 -24.52 -21.35
C ILE A 289 12.76 -23.81 -20.48
N GLN A 290 12.89 -22.50 -20.67
CA GLN A 290 13.66 -21.62 -19.80
C GLN A 290 12.72 -20.68 -19.05
N VAL A 291 12.96 -20.55 -17.74
CA VAL A 291 12.13 -19.73 -16.85
C VAL A 291 13.01 -18.80 -16.03
N ILE A 292 12.59 -17.55 -15.93
CA ILE A 292 13.08 -16.56 -14.97
C ILE A 292 12.00 -16.41 -13.92
N GLY A 293 12.30 -16.73 -12.67
CA GLY A 293 11.38 -16.51 -11.55
C GLY A 293 11.76 -15.25 -10.77
N ALA A 294 10.77 -14.56 -10.18
CA ALA A 294 11.01 -13.53 -9.18
C ALA A 294 10.26 -13.90 -7.89
N THR A 295 10.89 -13.72 -6.73
CA THR A 295 10.33 -14.07 -5.43
C THR A 295 11.08 -13.38 -4.29
N THR A 296 10.57 -13.46 -3.06
CA THR A 296 11.30 -13.01 -1.87
C THR A 296 12.19 -14.13 -1.31
N LEU A 297 13.16 -13.76 -0.43
CA LEU A 297 14.07 -14.73 0.17
C LEU A 297 13.33 -15.77 1.04
N ASN A 298 12.33 -15.33 1.79
CA ASN A 298 11.55 -16.22 2.66
C ASN A 298 10.74 -17.24 1.85
N GLU A 299 10.12 -16.80 0.77
CA GLU A 299 9.35 -17.66 -0.13
C GLU A 299 10.25 -18.60 -0.93
N TYR A 300 11.42 -18.13 -1.37
CA TYR A 300 12.43 -18.98 -2.02
C TYR A 300 12.82 -20.15 -1.12
N ARG A 301 13.14 -19.88 0.15
CA ARG A 301 13.47 -20.91 1.15
C ARG A 301 12.30 -21.85 1.43
N LYS A 302 11.09 -21.30 1.53
CA LYS A 302 9.88 -22.08 1.87
C LYS A 302 9.47 -23.03 0.74
N TYR A 303 9.49 -22.58 -0.52
CA TYR A 303 8.85 -23.27 -1.64
C TYR A 303 9.82 -23.87 -2.66
N ILE A 304 11.02 -23.30 -2.84
CA ILE A 304 11.97 -23.74 -3.87
C ILE A 304 13.11 -24.54 -3.26
N GLU A 305 13.74 -24.05 -2.22
CA GLU A 305 14.90 -24.70 -1.58
C GLU A 305 14.52 -26.03 -0.91
N LYS A 306 13.30 -26.16 -0.39
CA LYS A 306 12.80 -27.42 0.17
C LYS A 306 12.52 -28.50 -0.87
N ASP A 307 12.31 -28.13 -2.13
CA ASP A 307 12.04 -29.07 -3.20
C ASP A 307 13.33 -29.38 -3.99
N SER A 308 13.93 -30.53 -3.72
CA SER A 308 15.22 -30.95 -4.32
C SER A 308 15.19 -31.01 -5.85
N ALA A 309 14.02 -31.19 -6.48
CA ALA A 309 13.89 -31.25 -7.94
C ALA A 309 13.97 -29.83 -8.54
N LEU A 310 13.41 -28.83 -7.86
CA LEU A 310 13.46 -27.43 -8.27
C LEU A 310 14.81 -26.79 -7.95
N GLU A 311 15.35 -27.02 -6.74
CA GLU A 311 16.66 -26.51 -6.32
C GLU A 311 17.77 -26.85 -7.31
N ARG A 312 17.74 -28.06 -7.87
CA ARG A 312 18.72 -28.52 -8.88
C ARG A 312 18.54 -27.84 -10.25
N ARG A 313 17.46 -27.12 -10.49
CA ARG A 313 17.13 -26.50 -11.79
C ARG A 313 17.17 -24.98 -11.75
N PHE A 314 16.90 -24.41 -10.61
CA PHE A 314 16.95 -22.99 -10.40
C PHE A 314 18.31 -22.54 -9.85
N GLN A 315 18.71 -21.33 -10.23
CA GLN A 315 19.90 -20.65 -9.71
C GLN A 315 19.51 -19.29 -9.14
N PRO A 316 19.66 -19.06 -7.83
CA PRO A 316 19.31 -17.77 -7.25
C PRO A 316 20.27 -16.66 -7.71
N VAL A 317 19.71 -15.50 -7.93
CA VAL A 317 20.38 -14.21 -8.16
C VAL A 317 19.82 -13.27 -7.11
N MET A 318 20.68 -12.86 -6.17
CA MET A 318 20.28 -11.91 -5.12
C MET A 318 20.14 -10.53 -5.75
N VAL A 319 19.03 -9.86 -5.39
CA VAL A 319 18.72 -8.50 -5.82
C VAL A 319 18.55 -7.68 -4.55
N ASP A 320 19.62 -7.01 -4.17
CA ASP A 320 19.66 -6.21 -2.96
C ASP A 320 19.01 -4.83 -3.19
N GLU A 321 18.57 -4.20 -2.09
CA GLU A 321 18.08 -2.83 -2.11
C GLU A 321 19.21 -1.89 -2.56
N PRO A 322 19.00 -1.01 -3.56
CA PRO A 322 20.01 -0.05 -3.99
C PRO A 322 20.26 0.99 -2.90
N SER A 323 21.49 1.51 -2.88
CA SER A 323 21.84 2.64 -2.02
C SER A 323 21.12 3.92 -2.44
N VAL A 324 21.14 4.94 -1.56
CA VAL A 324 20.53 6.25 -1.87
C VAL A 324 21.18 6.86 -3.12
N GLU A 325 22.50 6.72 -3.27
CA GLU A 325 23.27 7.23 -4.42
C GLU A 325 22.84 6.53 -5.71
N GLU A 326 22.76 5.20 -5.71
CA GLU A 326 22.28 4.42 -6.87
C GLU A 326 20.83 4.75 -7.20
N THR A 327 19.98 4.96 -6.18
CA THR A 327 18.58 5.37 -6.36
C THR A 327 18.49 6.74 -7.04
N ILE A 328 19.34 7.70 -6.65
CA ILE A 328 19.40 9.01 -7.31
C ILE A 328 19.75 8.86 -8.80
N GLU A 329 20.69 7.97 -9.14
CA GLU A 329 21.05 7.71 -10.54
C GLU A 329 19.89 7.05 -11.31
N ILE A 330 19.19 6.10 -10.69
CA ILE A 330 17.99 5.48 -11.27
C ILE A 330 16.94 6.55 -11.55
N LEU A 331 16.58 7.36 -10.55
CA LEU A 331 15.58 8.42 -10.68
C LEU A 331 15.95 9.44 -11.77
N LYS A 332 17.21 9.84 -11.85
CA LYS A 332 17.68 10.74 -12.93
C LYS A 332 17.48 10.16 -14.33
N GLY A 333 17.66 8.86 -14.45
CA GLY A 333 17.52 8.20 -15.73
C GLY A 333 16.10 7.93 -16.18
N ILE A 334 15.16 7.91 -15.24
CA ILE A 334 13.72 7.69 -15.52
C ILE A 334 12.89 8.97 -15.42
N LYS A 335 13.46 10.09 -14.95
CA LYS A 335 12.76 11.35 -14.73
C LYS A 335 11.98 11.84 -15.95
N ASP A 336 12.55 11.67 -17.14
CA ASP A 336 11.96 12.14 -18.40
C ASP A 336 10.58 11.54 -18.66
N TYR A 337 10.35 10.28 -18.20
CA TYR A 337 9.04 9.62 -18.32
C TYR A 337 8.00 10.30 -17.43
N TYR A 338 8.36 10.60 -16.18
CA TYR A 338 7.47 11.28 -15.21
C TYR A 338 7.24 12.74 -15.57
N GLU A 339 8.28 13.46 -16.04
CA GLU A 339 8.16 14.83 -16.56
C GLU A 339 7.18 14.90 -17.74
N ASN A 340 7.26 13.94 -18.66
CA ASN A 340 6.37 13.88 -19.81
C ASN A 340 4.94 13.49 -19.43
N TYR A 341 4.78 12.59 -18.45
CA TYR A 341 3.46 12.12 -18.00
C TYR A 341 2.71 13.21 -17.22
N HIS A 342 3.35 13.79 -16.19
CA HIS A 342 2.74 14.81 -15.33
C HIS A 342 2.82 16.22 -15.90
N LYS A 343 3.57 16.45 -16.98
CA LYS A 343 3.83 17.78 -17.55
C LYS A 343 4.46 18.76 -16.56
N VAL A 344 5.36 18.27 -15.70
CA VAL A 344 6.04 19.00 -14.63
C VAL A 344 7.56 18.79 -14.78
N LYS A 345 8.36 19.81 -14.59
CA LYS A 345 9.83 19.68 -14.57
C LYS A 345 10.31 19.19 -13.21
N ILE A 346 11.25 18.24 -13.20
CA ILE A 346 11.83 17.66 -11.99
C ILE A 346 13.31 18.02 -11.91
N SER A 347 13.69 18.84 -10.93
CA SER A 347 15.09 19.22 -10.73
C SER A 347 15.90 18.11 -10.06
N ASP A 348 17.22 18.16 -10.24
CA ASP A 348 18.14 17.20 -9.58
C ASP A 348 18.11 17.32 -8.04
N GLU A 349 17.73 18.48 -7.51
CA GLU A 349 17.58 18.71 -6.08
C GLU A 349 16.37 17.97 -5.53
N VAL A 350 15.25 17.99 -6.26
CA VAL A 350 14.04 17.27 -5.91
C VAL A 350 14.27 15.75 -5.93
N ILE A 351 14.99 15.24 -6.93
CA ILE A 351 15.36 13.81 -7.01
C ILE A 351 16.18 13.38 -5.78
N LYS A 352 17.19 14.18 -5.43
CA LYS A 352 18.00 13.92 -4.22
C LYS A 352 17.15 13.95 -2.95
N ALA A 353 16.28 14.96 -2.84
CA ALA A 353 15.38 15.08 -1.68
C ALA A 353 14.43 13.89 -1.61
N ALA A 354 13.81 13.46 -2.72
CA ALA A 354 12.92 12.32 -2.77
C ALA A 354 13.61 11.02 -2.31
N ALA A 355 14.81 10.73 -2.81
CA ALA A 355 15.57 9.53 -2.40
C ALA A 355 15.95 9.57 -0.91
N ILE A 356 16.46 10.70 -0.41
CA ILE A 356 16.89 10.85 0.99
C ILE A 356 15.68 10.80 1.93
N PHE A 357 14.60 11.48 1.59
CA PHE A 357 13.41 11.51 2.42
C PHE A 357 12.68 10.17 2.41
N ALA A 358 12.56 9.51 1.25
CA ALA A 358 11.98 8.17 1.17
C ALA A 358 12.75 7.17 2.03
N GLU A 359 14.10 7.19 1.99
CA GLU A 359 14.93 6.32 2.83
C GLU A 359 14.78 6.63 4.32
N ARG A 360 14.67 7.90 4.68
CA ARG A 360 14.62 8.33 6.07
C ARG A 360 13.27 8.12 6.73
N TYR A 361 12.17 8.34 6.00
CA TYR A 361 10.83 8.44 6.57
C TYR A 361 9.91 7.27 6.21
N ILE A 362 10.17 6.58 5.08
CA ILE A 362 9.37 5.43 4.63
C ILE A 362 10.15 4.15 4.94
N THR A 363 9.78 3.46 6.02
CA THR A 363 10.50 2.29 6.53
C THR A 363 9.85 0.95 6.20
N ASP A 364 8.63 0.95 5.67
CA ASP A 364 7.84 -0.23 5.34
C ASP A 364 7.99 -0.70 3.88
N ARG A 365 8.70 0.08 3.06
CA ARG A 365 8.97 -0.18 1.64
C ARG A 365 10.45 -0.03 1.33
N PHE A 366 10.88 -0.54 0.19
CA PHE A 366 12.28 -0.56 -0.25
C PHE A 366 12.55 0.40 -1.40
N LEU A 367 13.79 0.86 -1.51
CA LEU A 367 14.27 1.60 -2.67
C LEU A 367 14.43 0.65 -3.87
N PRO A 368 14.27 1.13 -5.12
CA PRO A 368 13.93 2.51 -5.52
C PRO A 368 12.44 2.80 -5.54
N ASP A 369 11.57 1.80 -5.41
CA ASP A 369 10.11 1.87 -5.57
C ASP A 369 9.47 2.97 -4.73
N LYS A 370 9.76 3.00 -3.40
CA LYS A 370 9.25 4.05 -2.50
C LYS A 370 9.64 5.48 -2.93
N ALA A 371 10.79 5.67 -3.57
CA ALA A 371 11.22 6.98 -4.02
C ALA A 371 10.60 7.36 -5.38
N ILE A 372 10.35 6.37 -6.23
CA ILE A 372 9.60 6.51 -7.48
C ILE A 372 8.16 6.92 -7.17
N ASP A 373 7.48 6.17 -6.28
CA ASP A 373 6.11 6.47 -5.86
C ASP A 373 5.96 7.88 -5.30
N VAL A 374 6.93 8.35 -4.50
CA VAL A 374 6.93 9.72 -3.97
C VAL A 374 6.98 10.77 -5.09
N ILE A 375 7.83 10.56 -6.11
CA ILE A 375 7.92 11.48 -7.26
C ILE A 375 6.64 11.44 -8.09
N ASP A 376 6.09 10.26 -8.33
CA ASP A 376 4.86 10.06 -9.10
C ASP A 376 3.67 10.76 -8.43
N GLU A 377 3.48 10.55 -7.12
CA GLU A 377 2.41 11.20 -6.36
C GLU A 377 2.62 12.72 -6.23
N ALA A 378 3.86 13.18 -6.04
CA ALA A 378 4.15 14.60 -5.98
C ALA A 378 3.90 15.28 -7.34
N GLY A 379 4.28 14.64 -8.44
CA GLY A 379 3.97 15.10 -9.80
C GLY A 379 2.46 15.16 -10.05
N SER A 380 1.72 14.13 -9.64
CA SER A 380 0.26 14.09 -9.72
C SER A 380 -0.41 15.20 -8.92
N MET A 381 0.08 15.45 -7.68
CA MET A 381 -0.44 16.51 -6.81
C MET A 381 -0.23 17.91 -7.42
N VAL A 382 0.95 18.17 -7.99
CA VAL A 382 1.25 19.45 -8.65
C VAL A 382 0.41 19.61 -9.91
N ASN A 383 0.23 18.53 -10.68
CA ASN A 383 -0.64 18.52 -11.86
C ASN A 383 -2.10 18.86 -11.49
N LEU A 384 -2.66 18.26 -10.43
CA LEU A 384 -4.02 18.55 -9.94
C LEU A 384 -4.21 20.01 -9.51
N LYS A 385 -3.18 20.65 -8.97
CA LYS A 385 -3.21 22.07 -8.61
C LYS A 385 -3.14 22.99 -9.83
N ASN A 386 -2.77 22.47 -10.99
CA ASN A 386 -2.58 23.22 -12.21
C ASN A 386 -3.89 23.38 -13.01
N VAL A 387 -4.65 24.42 -12.68
CA VAL A 387 -5.90 24.76 -13.38
C VAL A 387 -5.67 25.00 -14.88
N SER A 388 -4.47 25.46 -15.28
CA SER A 388 -4.12 25.73 -16.68
C SER A 388 -4.09 24.47 -17.55
N LEU A 389 -3.77 23.30 -16.99
CA LEU A 389 -3.81 22.03 -17.73
C LEU A 389 -5.23 21.57 -18.03
N VAL A 390 -6.15 21.75 -17.09
CA VAL A 390 -7.58 21.44 -17.28
C VAL A 390 -8.16 22.35 -18.38
N GLU A 391 -7.82 23.64 -18.35
CA GLU A 391 -8.23 24.59 -19.36
C GLU A 391 -7.65 24.25 -20.75
N LEU A 392 -6.41 23.78 -20.79
CA LEU A 392 -5.75 23.35 -22.02
C LEU A 392 -6.42 22.11 -22.64
N ASP A 393 -6.80 21.15 -21.82
CA ASP A 393 -7.50 19.94 -22.31
C ASP A 393 -8.90 20.28 -22.82
N LEU A 394 -9.64 21.17 -22.16
CA LEU A 394 -10.93 21.68 -22.63
C LEU A 394 -10.80 22.40 -23.96
N LEU A 395 -9.78 23.24 -24.13
CA LEU A 395 -9.51 23.95 -25.39
C LEU A 395 -9.09 23.00 -26.51
N LYS A 396 -8.34 21.92 -26.21
CA LYS A 396 -7.99 20.89 -27.19
C LYS A 396 -9.21 20.08 -27.64
N GLU A 397 -10.13 19.76 -26.73
CA GLU A 397 -11.40 19.13 -27.10
C GLU A 397 -12.27 20.07 -27.95
N GLU A 398 -12.34 21.36 -27.62
CA GLU A 398 -13.06 22.34 -28.40
C GLU A 398 -12.44 22.51 -29.80
N LEU A 399 -11.10 22.55 -29.87
CA LEU A 399 -10.38 22.59 -31.14
C LEU A 399 -10.72 21.39 -32.03
N LYS A 400 -10.76 20.18 -31.47
CA LYS A 400 -11.11 18.97 -32.18
C LYS A 400 -12.53 19.02 -32.73
N LYS A 401 -13.50 19.48 -31.94
CA LYS A 401 -14.89 19.67 -32.37
C LYS A 401 -14.99 20.68 -33.52
N VAL A 402 -14.30 21.82 -33.40
CA VAL A 402 -14.26 22.86 -34.44
C VAL A 402 -13.62 22.32 -35.74
N GLN A 403 -12.60 21.48 -35.64
CA GLN A 403 -11.99 20.83 -36.81
C GLN A 403 -12.94 19.84 -37.48
N GLU A 404 -13.65 19.01 -36.74
CA GLU A 404 -14.64 18.06 -37.23
C GLU A 404 -15.83 18.81 -37.89
N GLU A 405 -16.34 19.88 -37.28
CA GLU A 405 -17.37 20.75 -37.82
C GLU A 405 -16.91 21.43 -39.12
N LYS A 406 -15.67 21.91 -39.19
CA LYS A 406 -15.09 22.52 -40.36
C LYS A 406 -14.98 21.52 -41.52
N GLU A 407 -14.51 20.30 -41.27
CA GLU A 407 -14.42 19.25 -42.29
C GLU A 407 -15.80 18.87 -42.84
N SER A 408 -16.81 18.79 -41.97
CA SER A 408 -18.19 18.53 -42.39
C SER A 408 -18.78 19.69 -43.20
N ALA A 409 -18.49 20.94 -42.87
CA ALA A 409 -18.94 22.13 -43.61
C ALA A 409 -18.27 22.22 -44.98
N VAL A 410 -16.99 21.86 -45.11
CA VAL A 410 -16.28 21.84 -46.42
C VAL A 410 -16.81 20.76 -47.33
N SER A 411 -17.31 19.64 -46.80
CA SER A 411 -17.87 18.52 -47.60
C SER A 411 -19.31 18.74 -48.11
N ALA A 412 -20.00 19.81 -47.65
CA ALA A 412 -21.42 20.03 -47.96
C ALA A 412 -21.70 20.90 -49.20
N ASP A 413 -20.70 21.45 -49.90
CA ASP A 413 -20.72 22.11 -51.22
C ASP A 413 -21.76 23.26 -51.43
N SER A 414 -22.18 23.96 -50.34
CA SER A 414 -23.03 25.15 -50.46
C SER A 414 -22.30 26.46 -50.12
N ILE A 415 -22.74 27.59 -50.69
CA ILE A 415 -22.09 28.92 -50.45
C ILE A 415 -22.20 29.33 -48.98
N GLU A 416 -23.29 28.97 -48.28
CA GLU A 416 -23.46 29.20 -46.86
C GLU A 416 -22.50 28.37 -45.99
N ASP A 417 -22.16 27.16 -46.43
CA ASP A 417 -21.24 26.24 -45.73
C ASP A 417 -19.78 26.69 -45.89
N TYR A 418 -19.42 27.34 -47.00
CA TYR A 418 -18.10 27.98 -47.16
C TYR A 418 -17.92 29.19 -46.25
N GLN A 419 -18.97 29.99 -45.98
CA GLN A 419 -18.91 31.07 -45.00
C GLN A 419 -18.75 30.54 -43.58
N LYS A 420 -19.50 29.50 -43.19
CA LYS A 420 -19.35 28.81 -41.92
C LYS A 420 -17.95 28.20 -41.75
N ALA A 421 -17.40 27.57 -42.79
CA ALA A 421 -16.03 27.03 -42.75
C ALA A 421 -14.97 28.14 -42.56
N ALA A 422 -15.17 29.34 -43.10
CA ALA A 422 -14.29 30.47 -42.90
C ALA A 422 -14.37 30.99 -41.43
N ASP A 423 -15.55 31.09 -40.85
CA ASP A 423 -15.75 31.47 -39.46
C ASP A 423 -15.15 30.46 -38.50
N LEU A 424 -15.34 29.16 -38.77
CA LEU A 424 -14.73 28.05 -38.00
C LEU A 424 -13.20 28.09 -38.09
N LYS A 425 -12.64 28.48 -39.27
CA LYS A 425 -11.18 28.65 -39.41
C LYS A 425 -10.64 29.81 -38.54
N VAL A 426 -11.35 30.93 -38.43
CA VAL A 426 -10.97 32.04 -37.53
C VAL A 426 -11.02 31.59 -36.07
N ARG A 427 -12.04 30.78 -35.70
CA ARG A 427 -12.14 30.22 -34.34
C ARG A 427 -11.03 29.23 -34.06
N GLU A 428 -10.70 28.33 -35.02
CA GLU A 428 -9.56 27.43 -34.95
C GLU A 428 -8.23 28.17 -34.67
N CYS A 429 -7.95 29.24 -35.41
CA CYS A 429 -6.76 30.05 -35.22
C CYS A 429 -6.69 30.68 -33.82
N LYS A 430 -7.82 31.21 -33.31
CA LYS A 430 -7.86 31.77 -31.94
C LYS A 430 -7.64 30.72 -30.87
N LEU A 431 -8.24 29.54 -31.01
CA LEU A 431 -8.03 28.42 -30.09
C LEU A 431 -6.57 27.95 -30.10
N ILE A 432 -5.93 27.89 -31.26
CA ILE A 432 -4.49 27.53 -31.38
C ILE A 432 -3.61 28.59 -30.69
N GLU A 433 -3.91 29.88 -30.81
CA GLU A 433 -3.18 30.92 -30.10
C GLU A 433 -3.37 30.82 -28.57
N GLN A 434 -4.59 30.59 -28.12
CA GLN A 434 -4.88 30.38 -26.68
C GLN A 434 -4.16 29.15 -26.16
N ILE A 435 -4.23 28.01 -26.88
CA ILE A 435 -3.51 26.77 -26.52
C ILE A 435 -2.01 27.05 -26.39
N LYS A 436 -1.40 27.72 -27.38
CA LYS A 436 0.03 28.05 -27.33
C LYS A 436 0.40 28.92 -26.10
N SER A 437 -0.42 29.93 -25.81
CA SER A 437 -0.17 30.82 -24.67
C SER A 437 -0.26 30.09 -23.33
N ILE A 438 -1.16 29.11 -23.21
CA ILE A 438 -1.30 28.28 -21.99
C ILE A 438 -0.22 27.21 -21.95
N GLU A 439 0.15 26.61 -23.07
CA GLU A 439 1.27 25.65 -23.15
C GLU A 439 2.60 26.30 -22.78
N GLU A 440 2.87 27.54 -23.14
CA GLU A 440 4.05 28.27 -22.70
C GLU A 440 4.05 28.50 -21.18
N LYS A 441 2.91 28.86 -20.60
CA LYS A 441 2.77 29.05 -19.15
C LYS A 441 2.82 27.74 -18.37
N SER A 442 2.33 26.65 -18.94
CA SER A 442 2.34 25.33 -18.28
C SER A 442 3.71 24.65 -18.33
N LYS A 443 4.61 25.03 -19.24
CA LYS A 443 5.99 24.50 -19.33
C LYS A 443 6.89 24.88 -18.17
N ASP A 444 6.53 25.91 -17.39
CA ASP A 444 7.35 26.48 -16.32
C ASP A 444 6.98 25.94 -14.93
N ILE A 445 6.14 24.90 -14.86
CA ILE A 445 5.77 24.31 -13.57
C ILE A 445 6.86 23.32 -13.16
N GLU A 446 7.51 23.62 -12.05
CA GLU A 446 8.56 22.80 -11.47
C GLU A 446 8.05 22.13 -10.19
N LEU A 447 8.41 20.85 -10.02
CA LEU A 447 8.25 20.15 -8.78
C LEU A 447 9.23 20.70 -7.75
N THR A 448 8.75 21.03 -6.56
CA THR A 448 9.56 21.57 -5.47
C THR A 448 9.89 20.51 -4.42
N VAL A 449 10.92 20.78 -3.61
CA VAL A 449 11.25 19.93 -2.46
C VAL A 449 10.12 19.93 -1.44
N ASP A 450 9.37 21.04 -1.33
CA ASP A 450 8.22 21.13 -0.44
C ASP A 450 7.04 20.26 -0.87
N ASP A 451 6.83 20.05 -2.16
CA ASP A 451 5.80 19.13 -2.67
C ASP A 451 6.14 17.68 -2.31
N VAL A 452 7.41 17.29 -2.49
CA VAL A 452 7.92 15.98 -2.06
C VAL A 452 7.75 15.79 -0.55
N ALA A 453 8.10 16.80 0.24
CA ALA A 453 7.93 16.77 1.68
C ALA A 453 6.47 16.63 2.09
N HIS A 454 5.54 17.30 1.38
CA HIS A 454 4.11 17.21 1.63
C HIS A 454 3.53 15.80 1.36
N VAL A 455 3.98 15.13 0.29
CA VAL A 455 3.59 13.74 0.03
C VAL A 455 4.03 12.83 1.16
N ILE A 456 5.29 12.94 1.58
CA ILE A 456 5.82 12.12 2.68
C ILE A 456 5.09 12.43 4.00
N GLU A 457 4.76 13.69 4.25
CA GLU A 457 3.94 14.10 5.39
C GLU A 457 2.54 13.47 5.34
N SER A 458 1.92 13.39 4.15
CA SER A 458 0.60 12.78 4.00
C SER A 458 0.63 11.27 4.32
N TRP A 459 1.69 10.57 3.93
CA TRP A 459 1.85 9.13 4.16
C TRP A 459 2.24 8.79 5.59
N THR A 460 3.25 9.51 6.11
CA THR A 460 3.86 9.19 7.40
C THR A 460 3.26 9.98 8.57
N LYS A 461 2.49 11.01 8.28
CA LYS A 461 1.97 11.99 9.25
C LYS A 461 3.09 12.76 9.98
N ILE A 462 4.28 12.83 9.39
CA ILE A 462 5.45 13.53 9.94
C ILE A 462 5.58 14.85 9.20
N PRO A 463 5.59 16.01 9.88
CA PRO A 463 5.73 17.31 9.24
C PRO A 463 7.16 17.50 8.73
N VAL A 464 7.43 17.07 7.47
CA VAL A 464 8.76 17.12 6.85
C VAL A 464 9.16 18.53 6.42
N GLN A 465 8.17 19.38 6.04
CA GLN A 465 8.40 20.73 5.53
C GLN A 465 9.06 21.72 6.50
N LYS A 466 9.00 21.44 7.81
CA LYS A 466 9.48 22.38 8.85
C LYS A 466 10.82 21.97 9.50
N LEU A 467 11.50 20.96 8.96
CA LEU A 467 12.58 20.26 9.67
C LEU A 467 13.96 20.94 9.66
N THR A 468 14.21 21.95 8.84
CA THR A 468 15.60 22.45 8.68
C THR A 468 15.98 23.64 9.53
N GLU A 469 15.19 24.70 9.62
CA GLU A 469 15.52 25.88 10.44
C GLU A 469 14.63 26.01 11.69
N ILE A 470 13.34 25.73 11.56
CA ILE A 470 12.36 25.84 12.65
C ILE A 470 12.55 24.76 13.71
N GLU A 471 13.01 23.55 13.32
CA GLU A 471 13.31 22.50 14.31
C GLU A 471 14.54 22.85 15.18
N ALA A 472 15.55 23.42 14.59
CA ALA A 472 16.71 23.85 15.37
C ALA A 472 16.29 24.88 16.44
N GLN A 473 15.42 25.84 16.07
CA GLN A 473 14.87 26.80 17.04
C GLN A 473 13.93 26.15 18.04
N LYS A 474 13.08 25.21 17.63
CA LYS A 474 12.21 24.45 18.53
C LYS A 474 13.03 23.65 19.55
N LEU A 475 14.09 23.00 19.12
CA LEU A 475 14.99 22.25 20.00
C LEU A 475 15.79 23.17 20.95
N LEU A 476 16.16 24.37 20.49
CA LEU A 476 16.81 25.36 21.36
C LEU A 476 15.85 25.87 22.45
N ASN A 477 14.60 26.11 22.13
CA ASN A 477 13.57 26.62 23.05
C ASN A 477 12.73 25.52 23.71
N LEU A 478 13.14 24.23 23.56
CA LEU A 478 12.40 23.08 24.07
C LEU A 478 12.14 23.16 25.58
N GLU A 479 13.11 23.66 26.33
CA GLU A 479 13.05 23.80 27.78
C GLU A 479 11.95 24.77 28.21
N GLU A 480 11.88 25.95 27.59
CA GLU A 480 10.82 26.96 27.83
C GLU A 480 9.43 26.47 27.45
N ARG A 481 9.34 25.73 26.32
CA ARG A 481 8.07 25.18 25.84
C ARG A 481 7.54 24.10 26.77
N LEU A 482 8.41 23.19 27.24
CA LEU A 482 8.02 22.17 28.23
C LEU A 482 7.56 22.79 29.54
N HIS A 483 8.17 23.91 29.99
CA HIS A 483 7.76 24.62 31.21
C HIS A 483 6.40 25.30 31.11
N LYS A 484 5.83 25.50 29.92
CA LYS A 484 4.43 25.98 29.78
C LYS A 484 3.42 24.97 30.34
N ARG A 485 3.74 23.67 30.25
CA ARG A 485 2.85 22.61 30.70
C ARG A 485 3.33 21.93 31.97
N ILE A 486 4.65 21.88 32.19
CA ILE A 486 5.27 21.20 33.33
C ILE A 486 5.70 22.24 34.37
N VAL A 487 5.06 22.17 35.52
CA VAL A 487 5.36 23.04 36.66
C VAL A 487 6.49 22.43 37.50
N GLY A 488 7.43 23.27 37.93
CA GLY A 488 8.60 22.80 38.66
C GLY A 488 9.53 21.92 37.83
N GLN A 489 10.16 20.93 38.43
CA GLN A 489 11.00 19.90 37.80
C GLN A 489 12.10 20.46 36.86
N HIS A 490 12.66 21.66 37.18
CA HIS A 490 13.62 22.38 36.35
C HIS A 490 14.82 21.55 35.92
N GLN A 491 15.37 20.74 36.83
CA GLN A 491 16.52 19.89 36.53
C GLN A 491 16.16 18.75 35.58
N ALA A 492 14.99 18.12 35.77
CA ALA A 492 14.52 17.04 34.91
C ALA A 492 14.26 17.55 33.49
N VAL A 493 13.59 18.70 33.33
CA VAL A 493 13.31 19.33 32.03
C VAL A 493 14.61 19.75 31.32
N SER A 494 15.55 20.38 32.06
CA SER A 494 16.84 20.78 31.50
C SER A 494 17.69 19.60 31.06
N SER A 495 17.76 18.52 31.86
CA SER A 495 18.51 17.31 31.53
C SER A 495 17.97 16.62 30.29
N ILE A 496 16.63 16.46 30.17
CA ILE A 496 16.02 15.83 28.99
C ILE A 496 16.19 16.70 27.75
N ALA A 497 16.02 18.00 27.84
CA ALA A 497 16.20 18.91 26.73
C ALA A 497 17.64 18.87 26.17
N LYS A 498 18.64 18.85 27.05
CA LYS A 498 20.06 18.69 26.68
C LYS A 498 20.34 17.35 26.01
N ALA A 499 19.80 16.26 26.55
CA ALA A 499 20.00 14.91 26.01
C ALA A 499 19.33 14.76 24.64
N ILE A 500 18.14 15.31 24.44
CA ILE A 500 17.45 15.31 23.16
C ILE A 500 18.20 16.16 22.12
N ARG A 501 18.65 17.36 22.46
CA ARG A 501 19.48 18.20 21.58
C ARG A 501 20.72 17.41 21.13
N ARG A 502 21.42 16.74 22.06
CA ARG A 502 22.60 15.89 21.76
C ARG A 502 22.25 14.71 20.86
N SER A 503 21.10 14.08 21.04
CA SER A 503 20.64 12.96 20.21
C SER A 503 20.26 13.39 18.79
N ARG A 504 19.62 14.56 18.64
CA ARG A 504 19.14 15.09 17.36
C ARG A 504 20.17 15.88 16.56
N SER A 505 21.28 16.29 17.19
CA SER A 505 22.34 17.08 16.52
C SER A 505 23.16 16.32 15.48
N GLY A 506 22.96 15.02 15.30
CA GLY A 506 23.64 14.21 14.28
C GLY A 506 25.11 13.84 14.58
N PHE A 507 25.67 14.25 15.74
CA PHE A 507 27.06 13.94 16.12
C PHE A 507 27.30 12.48 16.52
N ARG A 508 26.25 11.64 16.57
CA ARG A 508 26.39 10.21 16.89
C ARG A 508 26.71 9.40 15.64
N LYS A 509 27.80 8.61 15.66
CA LYS A 509 28.16 7.69 14.56
C LYS A 509 27.17 6.52 14.38
N LYS A 510 26.53 6.05 15.46
CA LYS A 510 25.51 4.99 15.40
C LYS A 510 24.13 5.60 15.57
N LYS A 511 23.26 5.33 14.61
CA LYS A 511 21.84 5.66 14.70
C LYS A 511 21.19 4.71 15.71
N ARG A 512 20.89 5.20 16.89
CA ARG A 512 20.15 4.48 17.94
C ARG A 512 19.15 5.42 18.60
N PRO A 513 18.02 4.90 19.12
CA PRO A 513 17.05 5.70 19.85
C PRO A 513 17.69 6.44 21.05
N ALA A 514 17.00 7.46 21.56
CA ALA A 514 17.35 8.09 22.82
C ALA A 514 16.63 7.37 23.97
N TYR A 515 17.36 7.08 25.07
CA TYR A 515 16.87 6.25 26.17
C TYR A 515 16.92 6.99 27.48
N PHE A 516 15.78 7.08 28.14
CA PHE A 516 15.65 7.76 29.44
C PHE A 516 14.98 6.87 30.45
N ILE A 517 15.40 6.97 31.69
CA ILE A 517 14.66 6.45 32.82
C ILE A 517 14.25 7.59 33.76
N PHE A 518 12.96 7.69 34.03
CA PHE A 518 12.36 8.68 34.90
C PHE A 518 12.11 8.07 36.27
N VAL A 519 12.79 8.55 37.28
CA VAL A 519 12.70 8.02 38.63
C VAL A 519 12.13 9.10 39.55
N GLY A 520 11.16 8.74 40.38
CA GLY A 520 10.56 9.69 41.29
C GLY A 520 9.24 9.18 41.90
N PRO A 521 8.66 9.88 42.88
CA PRO A 521 7.38 9.53 43.49
C PRO A 521 6.22 9.48 42.49
N THR A 522 5.11 8.91 42.89
CA THR A 522 3.91 8.92 42.04
C THR A 522 3.28 10.31 42.00
N GLY A 523 2.74 10.72 40.83
CA GLY A 523 2.00 11.98 40.69
C GLY A 523 2.85 13.25 40.61
N VAL A 524 4.18 13.15 40.35
CA VAL A 524 5.09 14.29 40.19
C VAL A 524 5.25 14.81 38.78
N GLY A 525 4.50 14.24 37.82
CA GLY A 525 4.51 14.70 36.43
C GLY A 525 5.33 13.88 35.43
N LYS A 526 5.83 12.66 35.79
CA LYS A 526 6.62 11.80 34.88
C LYS A 526 5.92 11.53 33.57
N THR A 527 4.68 11.03 33.60
CA THR A 527 3.89 10.70 32.41
C THR A 527 3.47 11.96 31.64
N GLU A 528 3.22 13.07 32.35
CA GLU A 528 2.84 14.35 31.74
C GLU A 528 4.01 14.97 30.95
N LEU A 529 5.24 14.87 31.47
CA LEU A 529 6.42 15.30 30.72
C LEU A 529 6.60 14.49 29.43
N VAL A 530 6.29 13.20 29.44
CA VAL A 530 6.36 12.35 28.23
C VAL A 530 5.31 12.79 27.19
N LYS A 531 4.09 13.13 27.63
CA LYS A 531 3.04 13.65 26.73
C LYS A 531 3.43 15.00 26.14
N ALA A 532 3.86 15.95 26.99
CA ALA A 532 4.34 17.25 26.54
C ALA A 532 5.50 17.11 25.54
N LEU A 533 6.39 16.15 25.78
CA LEU A 533 7.50 15.86 24.89
C LEU A 533 7.04 15.29 23.55
N ALA A 534 6.01 14.42 23.54
CA ALA A 534 5.44 13.87 22.31
C ALA A 534 4.79 14.97 21.46
N GLU A 535 4.04 15.87 22.08
CA GLU A 535 3.42 17.02 21.43
C GLU A 535 4.47 17.96 20.84
N GLU A 536 5.51 18.30 21.61
CA GLU A 536 6.54 19.25 21.17
C GLU A 536 7.45 18.70 20.07
N LEU A 537 7.81 17.42 20.11
CA LEU A 537 8.74 16.81 19.17
C LEU A 537 8.05 16.22 17.94
N PHE A 538 6.83 15.72 18.06
CA PHE A 538 6.11 15.01 17.01
C PHE A 538 4.78 15.64 16.64
N GLY A 539 4.40 16.75 17.29
CA GLY A 539 3.22 17.55 16.94
C GLY A 539 1.88 16.97 17.41
N SER A 540 1.87 15.82 18.10
CA SER A 540 0.65 15.20 18.64
C SER A 540 0.96 14.34 19.86
N GLU A 541 0.08 14.38 20.87
CA GLU A 541 0.13 13.43 21.99
C GLU A 541 -0.11 11.97 21.56
N GLU A 542 -0.77 11.75 20.42
CA GLU A 542 -1.00 10.41 19.87
C GLU A 542 0.27 9.72 19.38
N ALA A 543 1.37 10.45 19.23
CA ALA A 543 2.68 9.88 18.97
C ALA A 543 3.27 9.15 20.18
N LEU A 544 2.52 9.03 21.28
CA LEU A 544 2.89 8.29 22.49
C LEU A 544 2.36 6.85 22.42
N ILE A 545 3.29 5.89 22.46
CA ILE A 545 3.00 4.45 22.63
C ILE A 545 3.21 4.12 24.09
N ARG A 546 2.15 3.93 24.86
CA ARG A 546 2.22 3.56 26.28
C ARG A 546 2.04 2.06 26.44
N LEU A 547 2.93 1.46 27.25
CA LEU A 547 2.89 0.07 27.70
C LEU A 547 3.08 0.03 29.22
N ASP A 548 2.15 -0.57 29.93
CA ASP A 548 2.22 -0.78 31.37
C ASP A 548 2.94 -2.10 31.66
N MET A 549 4.09 -2.05 32.28
CA MET A 549 4.90 -3.24 32.53
C MET A 549 4.31 -4.16 33.59
N SER A 550 3.29 -3.71 34.32
CA SER A 550 2.51 -4.59 35.21
C SER A 550 1.76 -5.69 34.45
N GLU A 551 1.46 -5.50 33.16
CA GLU A 551 0.86 -6.51 32.30
C GLU A 551 1.86 -7.54 31.78
N TYR A 552 3.17 -7.28 31.91
CA TYR A 552 4.28 -8.08 31.39
C TYR A 552 5.18 -8.66 32.47
N MET A 553 4.58 -9.05 33.60
CA MET A 553 5.27 -9.66 34.74
C MET A 553 5.62 -11.13 34.50
N GLU A 554 4.86 -11.82 33.63
CA GLU A 554 5.01 -13.25 33.38
C GLU A 554 5.69 -13.50 32.04
N LYS A 555 6.48 -14.58 31.95
CA LYS A 555 7.25 -14.92 30.75
C LYS A 555 6.41 -15.02 29.48
N HIS A 556 5.22 -15.60 29.57
CA HIS A 556 4.34 -15.77 28.39
C HIS A 556 3.74 -14.44 27.91
N THR A 557 3.67 -13.42 28.75
CA THR A 557 3.15 -12.11 28.33
C THR A 557 4.20 -11.31 27.56
N VAL A 558 5.49 -11.57 27.77
CA VAL A 558 6.58 -10.94 27.01
C VAL A 558 6.48 -11.27 25.52
N SER A 559 6.04 -12.48 25.16
CA SER A 559 5.82 -12.87 23.75
C SER A 559 4.78 -11.98 23.06
N LYS A 560 3.85 -11.36 23.78
CA LYS A 560 2.89 -10.40 23.19
C LYS A 560 3.57 -9.13 22.64
N LEU A 561 4.74 -8.76 23.18
CA LEU A 561 5.47 -7.56 22.71
C LEU A 561 6.12 -7.77 21.36
N ILE A 562 6.65 -8.99 21.10
CA ILE A 562 7.43 -9.34 19.90
C ILE A 562 6.61 -10.20 18.93
N GLY A 563 5.58 -10.88 19.43
CA GLY A 563 4.81 -11.91 18.75
C GLY A 563 5.09 -13.31 19.30
N SER A 564 4.12 -14.21 19.16
CA SER A 564 4.23 -15.60 19.63
C SER A 564 5.12 -16.43 18.71
N PRO A 565 5.93 -17.36 19.22
CA PRO A 565 6.70 -18.29 18.38
C PRO A 565 5.79 -19.20 17.55
N PRO A 566 6.31 -19.76 16.43
CA PRO A 566 5.55 -20.71 15.62
C PRO A 566 4.99 -21.88 16.44
N GLY A 567 3.71 -22.19 16.24
CA GLY A 567 3.01 -23.28 16.93
C GLY A 567 2.30 -22.90 18.24
N TYR A 568 2.36 -21.66 18.67
CA TYR A 568 1.59 -21.17 19.82
C TYR A 568 0.36 -20.36 19.36
N VAL A 569 -0.68 -20.36 20.20
CA VAL A 569 -1.89 -19.57 19.95
C VAL A 569 -1.52 -18.07 19.85
N GLY A 570 -2.01 -17.40 18.79
CA GLY A 570 -1.68 -15.99 18.51
C GLY A 570 -0.39 -15.79 17.72
N TYR A 571 0.11 -16.81 17.01
CA TYR A 571 1.26 -16.65 16.10
C TYR A 571 0.97 -15.68 14.96
N ASP A 572 -0.26 -15.69 14.41
CA ASP A 572 -0.67 -14.78 13.34
C ASP A 572 -0.86 -13.33 13.82
N ASP A 573 -0.97 -13.13 15.14
CA ASP A 573 -1.02 -11.79 15.73
C ASP A 573 0.40 -11.24 15.86
N GLY A 574 0.70 -10.17 15.17
CA GLY A 574 1.98 -9.46 15.29
C GLY A 574 2.25 -8.97 16.72
N GLY A 575 3.52 -8.75 17.06
CA GLY A 575 3.89 -8.24 18.37
C GLY A 575 3.33 -6.84 18.65
N GLN A 576 2.74 -6.62 19.81
CA GLN A 576 2.08 -5.34 20.16
C GLN A 576 3.04 -4.13 20.10
N LEU A 577 4.28 -4.29 20.51
CA LEU A 577 5.29 -3.24 20.45
C LEU A 577 5.78 -3.06 19.01
N THR A 578 6.18 -4.14 18.36
CA THR A 578 6.74 -4.11 17.01
C THR A 578 5.74 -3.57 15.99
N GLU A 579 4.46 -3.99 16.04
CA GLU A 579 3.41 -3.47 15.15
C GLU A 579 3.10 -1.99 15.40
N LYS A 580 3.01 -1.55 16.67
CA LYS A 580 2.77 -0.13 16.98
C LYS A 580 3.91 0.75 16.48
N VAL A 581 5.16 0.32 16.65
CA VAL A 581 6.34 1.07 16.17
C VAL A 581 6.43 1.06 14.66
N ARG A 582 6.12 -0.05 14.00
CA ARG A 582 6.07 -0.13 12.54
C ARG A 582 5.06 0.84 11.94
N ARG A 583 3.88 0.99 12.60
CA ARG A 583 2.84 1.94 12.17
C ARG A 583 3.15 3.39 12.53
N LYS A 584 3.90 3.62 13.63
CA LYS A 584 4.28 4.95 14.11
C LYS A 584 5.79 4.97 14.42
N PRO A 585 6.66 5.01 13.38
CA PRO A 585 8.10 4.95 13.56
C PRO A 585 8.68 6.19 14.26
N TYR A 586 7.96 7.32 14.21
CA TYR A 586 8.27 8.55 14.93
C TYR A 586 7.35 8.66 16.15
N SER A 587 7.77 8.09 17.27
CA SER A 587 6.95 8.03 18.48
C SER A 587 7.81 8.03 19.74
N ILE A 588 7.18 8.35 20.86
CA ILE A 588 7.76 8.10 22.18
C ILE A 588 7.16 6.81 22.71
N ILE A 589 8.02 5.89 23.12
CA ILE A 589 7.63 4.65 23.75
C ILE A 589 7.78 4.83 25.26
N LEU A 590 6.67 4.80 25.98
CA LEU A 590 6.64 4.87 27.44
C LEU A 590 6.42 3.47 28.01
N LEU A 591 7.42 2.96 28.71
CA LEU A 591 7.34 1.75 29.52
C LEU A 591 7.10 2.15 30.97
N ASP A 592 5.85 2.05 31.41
CA ASP A 592 5.45 2.49 32.75
C ASP A 592 5.74 1.38 33.80
N GLU A 593 6.28 1.73 34.95
CA GLU A 593 6.62 0.83 36.08
C GLU A 593 7.58 -0.31 35.66
N ILE A 594 8.70 0.05 35.00
CA ILE A 594 9.68 -0.89 34.45
C ILE A 594 10.24 -1.91 35.46
N GLU A 595 10.28 -1.58 36.73
CA GLU A 595 10.72 -2.47 37.81
C GLU A 595 9.83 -3.70 38.01
N LYS A 596 8.61 -3.69 37.47
CA LYS A 596 7.67 -4.83 37.50
C LYS A 596 7.84 -5.79 36.34
N ALA A 597 8.55 -5.39 35.27
CA ALA A 597 8.73 -6.18 34.08
C ALA A 597 9.47 -7.50 34.33
N HIS A 598 9.09 -8.55 33.58
CA HIS A 598 9.84 -9.80 33.59
C HIS A 598 11.27 -9.59 33.06
N PRO A 599 12.27 -10.33 33.56
CA PRO A 599 13.68 -10.20 33.14
C PRO A 599 13.90 -10.32 31.61
N ASP A 600 13.07 -11.06 30.91
CA ASP A 600 13.17 -11.20 29.44
C ASP A 600 12.83 -9.91 28.69
N VAL A 601 12.03 -8.99 29.29
CA VAL A 601 11.80 -7.65 28.74
C VAL A 601 13.10 -6.87 28.67
N PHE A 602 13.95 -6.95 29.71
CA PHE A 602 15.25 -6.29 29.69
C PHE A 602 16.18 -6.85 28.63
N ASN A 603 16.15 -8.16 28.38
CA ASN A 603 16.94 -8.78 27.30
C ASN A 603 16.50 -8.27 25.91
N MET A 604 15.19 -8.12 25.68
CA MET A 604 14.64 -7.51 24.48
C MET A 604 15.06 -6.03 24.37
N LEU A 605 14.93 -5.26 25.44
CA LEU A 605 15.34 -3.86 25.46
C LEU A 605 16.83 -3.69 25.18
N LEU A 606 17.70 -4.58 25.67
CA LEU A 606 19.13 -4.55 25.37
C LEU A 606 19.41 -4.64 23.87
N GLN A 607 18.66 -5.46 23.12
CA GLN A 607 18.79 -5.54 21.66
C GLN A 607 18.42 -4.20 21.00
N ILE A 608 17.32 -3.58 21.43
CA ILE A 608 16.91 -2.26 20.92
C ILE A 608 17.97 -1.20 21.25
N LEU A 609 18.52 -1.24 22.49
CA LEU A 609 19.52 -0.30 22.98
C LEU A 609 20.86 -0.39 22.22
N GLU A 610 21.22 -1.57 21.72
CA GLU A 610 22.49 -1.80 20.99
C GLU A 610 22.37 -1.55 19.52
N ASP A 611 21.39 -2.19 18.90
CA ASP A 611 21.26 -2.26 17.45
C ASP A 611 20.25 -1.26 16.89
N GLY A 612 19.43 -0.61 17.73
CA GLY A 612 18.36 0.28 17.29
C GLY A 612 17.23 -0.44 16.57
N ARG A 613 17.17 -1.76 16.64
CA ARG A 613 16.19 -2.59 15.92
C ARG A 613 15.77 -3.81 16.73
N LEU A 614 14.62 -4.35 16.42
CA LEU A 614 14.09 -5.55 17.04
C LEU A 614 13.50 -6.46 15.95
N THR A 615 13.83 -7.76 16.00
CA THR A 615 13.25 -8.75 15.10
C THR A 615 12.00 -9.35 15.74
N ASP A 616 10.87 -9.34 15.04
CA ASP A 616 9.62 -9.94 15.50
C ASP A 616 9.64 -11.48 15.35
N SER A 617 8.57 -12.14 15.83
CA SER A 617 8.41 -13.59 15.74
C SER A 617 8.29 -14.11 14.30
N HIS A 618 7.95 -13.26 13.34
CA HIS A 618 7.89 -13.57 11.91
C HIS A 618 9.22 -13.34 11.19
N GLY A 619 10.28 -12.95 11.91
CA GLY A 619 11.59 -12.64 11.34
C GLY A 619 11.68 -11.25 10.69
N LYS A 620 10.66 -10.40 10.82
CA LYS A 620 10.70 -9.02 10.32
C LYS A 620 11.49 -8.13 11.26
N VAL A 621 12.38 -7.32 10.71
CA VAL A 621 13.18 -6.36 11.47
C VAL A 621 12.43 -5.04 11.55
N VAL A 622 12.19 -4.55 12.78
CA VAL A 622 11.54 -3.26 13.04
C VAL A 622 12.59 -2.29 13.57
N SER A 623 12.73 -1.15 12.91
CA SER A 623 13.66 -0.08 13.32
C SER A 623 13.06 0.79 14.42
N PHE A 624 13.86 1.06 15.45
CA PHE A 624 13.54 1.96 16.56
C PHE A 624 14.37 3.24 16.52
N GLU A 625 15.19 3.45 15.48
CA GLU A 625 16.15 4.55 15.39
C GLU A 625 15.53 5.93 15.58
N ASN A 626 14.30 6.10 15.12
CA ASN A 626 13.57 7.36 15.17
C ASN A 626 12.66 7.50 16.41
N THR A 627 12.63 6.49 17.28
CA THR A 627 11.83 6.53 18.51
C THR A 627 12.62 7.13 19.68
N ILE A 628 11.91 7.58 20.70
CA ILE A 628 12.46 7.94 22.01
C ILE A 628 11.87 6.95 23.00
N LEU A 629 12.71 6.25 23.75
CA LEU A 629 12.27 5.28 24.73
C LEU A 629 12.40 5.87 26.13
N VAL A 630 11.28 5.99 26.83
CA VAL A 630 11.19 6.48 28.20
C VAL A 630 10.66 5.38 29.08
N MET A 631 11.36 5.11 30.16
CA MET A 631 10.94 4.17 31.20
C MET A 631 10.63 4.93 32.47
N THR A 632 9.55 4.59 33.17
CA THR A 632 9.29 5.17 34.49
C THR A 632 9.55 4.14 35.57
N SER A 633 10.05 4.61 36.69
CA SER A 633 10.26 3.79 37.90
C SER A 633 9.92 4.57 39.17
N ASN A 634 9.39 3.85 40.13
CA ASN A 634 9.18 4.36 41.48
C ASN A 634 10.25 3.83 42.47
N ALA A 635 11.27 3.12 42.00
CA ALA A 635 12.32 2.55 42.80
C ALA A 635 13.10 3.64 43.56
N GLY A 636 13.42 3.41 44.84
CA GLY A 636 14.18 4.31 45.67
C GLY A 636 13.42 5.49 46.28
N THR A 637 12.14 5.67 45.98
CA THR A 637 11.35 6.84 46.46
C THR A 637 10.59 6.59 47.76
N SER A 638 10.48 5.33 48.21
CA SER A 638 9.75 4.97 49.44
C SER A 638 10.56 5.05 50.73
N LEU A 639 11.86 5.32 50.63
CA LEU A 639 12.74 5.36 51.80
C LEU A 639 12.82 6.79 52.34
N LYS A 640 12.10 7.06 53.44
CA LYS A 640 12.21 8.32 54.20
C LYS A 640 13.65 8.59 54.59
N ALA A 641 14.13 9.80 54.34
CA ALA A 641 15.40 10.29 54.82
C ALA A 641 15.39 10.39 56.35
N ASN A 642 15.85 9.36 57.06
CA ASN A 642 16.27 9.46 58.45
C ASN A 642 17.74 9.95 58.45
N GLY A 643 17.97 11.17 58.00
CA GLY A 643 19.28 11.80 58.02
C GLY A 643 19.14 13.21 58.56
N ILE A 644 19.45 13.41 59.84
CA ILE A 644 19.64 14.73 60.45
C ILE A 644 20.91 15.30 59.81
N GLY A 645 20.77 16.22 58.84
CA GLY A 645 21.87 16.96 58.24
C GLY A 645 21.36 18.28 57.68
N PHE A 646 21.67 19.38 58.31
CA PHE A 646 21.46 20.74 57.86
C PHE A 646 22.47 21.03 56.75
N GLY A 647 22.00 21.12 55.50
CA GLY A 647 22.84 21.54 54.38
C GLY A 647 22.08 21.51 53.06
N ASN A 648 22.44 22.39 52.12
CA ASN A 648 21.89 22.61 50.78
C ASN A 648 22.05 21.41 49.78
N ASP A 649 22.41 20.22 50.29
CA ASP A 649 22.78 19.03 49.51
C ASP A 649 21.66 18.00 49.33
N GLY A 650 20.41 18.35 49.58
CA GLY A 650 19.28 17.41 49.57
C GLY A 650 19.11 16.70 48.20
N TYR A 651 19.37 17.40 47.12
CA TYR A 651 19.23 16.82 45.75
C TYR A 651 20.37 15.83 45.44
N GLN A 652 21.62 16.18 45.70
CA GLN A 652 22.77 15.29 45.47
C GLN A 652 22.70 14.02 46.30
N ALA A 653 22.24 14.14 47.55
CA ALA A 653 22.02 12.99 48.41
C ALA A 653 20.90 12.08 47.90
N MET A 654 19.81 12.66 47.40
CA MET A 654 18.73 11.91 46.75
C MET A 654 19.20 11.26 45.43
N GLU A 655 19.94 11.97 44.59
CA GLU A 655 20.51 11.45 43.35
C GLU A 655 21.44 10.24 43.61
N ASN A 656 22.37 10.34 44.56
CA ASN A 656 23.26 9.25 44.88
C ASN A 656 22.48 8.02 45.38
N ARG A 657 21.47 8.22 46.21
CA ARG A 657 20.62 7.15 46.74
C ARG A 657 19.79 6.48 45.61
N VAL A 658 19.17 7.27 44.73
CA VAL A 658 18.47 6.74 43.58
C VAL A 658 19.41 5.92 42.70
N ARG A 659 20.63 6.41 42.47
CA ARG A 659 21.65 5.69 41.68
C ARG A 659 22.08 4.37 42.35
N GLU A 660 22.16 4.30 43.71
CA GLU A 660 22.43 3.06 44.42
C GLU A 660 21.30 2.05 44.28
N VAL A 661 20.04 2.44 44.53
CA VAL A 661 18.89 1.58 44.38
C VAL A 661 18.74 1.09 42.93
N MET A 662 19.02 1.95 41.95
CA MET A 662 19.01 1.57 40.54
C MET A 662 20.06 0.49 40.24
N LYS A 663 21.26 0.55 40.84
CA LYS A 663 22.28 -0.49 40.68
C LYS A 663 21.88 -1.83 41.30
N GLU A 664 21.07 -1.80 42.35
CA GLU A 664 20.52 -3.01 42.97
C GLU A 664 19.37 -3.62 42.15
N THR A 665 18.55 -2.77 41.52
CA THR A 665 17.35 -3.18 40.81
C THR A 665 17.66 -3.63 39.40
N PHE A 666 18.57 -2.97 38.69
CA PHE A 666 18.86 -3.18 37.29
C PHE A 666 20.29 -3.65 37.04
N ARG A 667 20.46 -4.49 36.02
CA ARG A 667 21.79 -4.98 35.62
C ARG A 667 22.71 -3.84 35.18
N PRO A 668 24.01 -3.87 35.55
CA PRO A 668 24.96 -2.82 35.15
C PRO A 668 25.03 -2.57 33.64
N GLU A 669 24.86 -3.65 32.80
CA GLU A 669 24.86 -3.59 31.35
C GLU A 669 23.72 -2.70 30.82
N PHE A 670 22.55 -2.78 31.45
CA PHE A 670 21.38 -1.99 31.08
C PHE A 670 21.58 -0.51 31.46
N LEU A 671 22.04 -0.24 32.70
CA LEU A 671 22.27 1.13 33.19
C LEU A 671 23.32 1.90 32.37
N ASN A 672 24.39 1.21 31.94
CA ASN A 672 25.49 1.82 31.16
C ASN A 672 25.07 2.22 29.73
N ARG A 673 23.92 1.78 29.27
CA ARG A 673 23.39 2.08 27.90
C ARG A 673 22.36 3.20 27.91
N LEU A 674 21.86 3.59 29.10
CA LEU A 674 20.96 4.73 29.23
C LEU A 674 21.69 6.03 28.85
N ASP A 675 20.98 6.92 28.16
CA ASP A 675 21.52 8.25 27.86
C ASP A 675 21.48 9.15 29.05
N GLU A 676 20.43 9.05 29.91
CA GLU A 676 20.29 9.84 31.12
C GLU A 676 19.30 9.20 32.10
N ILE A 677 19.57 9.33 33.41
CA ILE A 677 18.65 9.01 34.51
C ILE A 677 18.10 10.32 35.04
N ILE A 678 16.79 10.54 34.85
CA ILE A 678 16.12 11.78 35.20
C ILE A 678 15.33 11.61 36.47
N ILE A 679 15.68 12.40 37.47
CA ILE A 679 15.12 12.32 38.82
C ILE A 679 14.08 13.42 38.98
N PHE A 680 12.89 13.03 39.42
CA PHE A 680 11.78 13.90 39.74
C PHE A 680 11.67 14.14 41.24
N ASN A 681 11.57 15.39 41.60
CA ASN A 681 11.41 15.80 42.98
C ASN A 681 9.94 15.78 43.43
N GLU A 682 9.73 15.75 44.76
CA GLU A 682 8.41 16.01 45.34
C GLU A 682 7.95 17.44 44.98
N LEU A 683 6.66 17.60 44.76
CA LEU A 683 6.08 18.92 44.44
C LEU A 683 5.82 19.74 45.71
N SER A 684 6.24 20.98 45.68
CA SER A 684 5.92 21.94 46.74
C SER A 684 4.46 22.41 46.68
N LYS A 685 3.95 22.97 47.79
CA LYS A 685 2.59 23.51 47.82
C LYS A 685 2.35 24.60 46.76
N ASN A 686 3.35 25.43 46.49
CA ASN A 686 3.25 26.47 45.47
C ASN A 686 3.16 25.90 44.05
N GLU A 687 3.92 24.85 43.76
CA GLU A 687 3.87 24.15 42.48
C GLU A 687 2.52 23.44 42.29
N LEU A 688 1.98 22.86 43.37
CA LEU A 688 0.64 22.25 43.32
C LEU A 688 -0.46 23.27 43.06
N LYS A 689 -0.37 24.53 43.59
CA LYS A 689 -1.28 25.61 43.24
C LYS A 689 -1.23 25.93 41.72
N GLN A 690 -0.02 26.03 41.18
CA GLN A 690 0.13 26.29 39.73
C GLN A 690 -0.42 25.14 38.87
N ILE A 691 -0.28 23.88 39.31
CA ILE A 691 -0.87 22.73 38.64
C ILE A 691 -2.41 22.77 38.69
N ILE A 692 -2.99 23.21 39.81
CA ILE A 692 -4.43 23.44 39.91
C ILE A 692 -4.86 24.48 38.88
N ASP A 693 -4.13 25.59 38.74
CA ASP A 693 -4.44 26.62 37.75
C ASP A 693 -4.42 26.08 36.32
N ILE A 694 -3.43 25.28 35.96
CA ILE A 694 -3.36 24.64 34.62
C ILE A 694 -4.55 23.71 34.39
N MET A 695 -4.85 22.81 35.35
CA MET A 695 -5.98 21.87 35.22
C MET A 695 -7.34 22.59 35.16
N LEU A 696 -7.50 23.68 35.89
CA LEU A 696 -8.71 24.50 35.84
C LEU A 696 -8.84 25.25 34.52
N ASN A 697 -7.73 25.73 33.94
CA ASN A 697 -7.75 26.38 32.63
C ASN A 697 -8.17 25.41 31.51
N GLU A 698 -7.75 24.13 31.56
CA GLU A 698 -8.23 23.10 30.61
C GLU A 698 -9.77 23.00 30.65
N ILE A 699 -10.36 22.94 31.84
CA ILE A 699 -11.81 22.90 32.01
C ILE A 699 -12.48 24.22 31.53
N LEU A 700 -11.85 25.36 31.82
CA LEU A 700 -12.37 26.65 31.39
C LEU A 700 -12.41 26.78 29.87
N GLU A 701 -11.41 26.26 29.16
CA GLU A 701 -11.40 26.21 27.67
C GLU A 701 -12.53 25.34 27.13
N GLU A 702 -12.78 24.16 27.72
CA GLU A 702 -13.91 23.30 27.31
C GLU A 702 -15.27 23.96 27.55
N VAL A 703 -15.39 24.73 28.65
CA VAL A 703 -16.61 25.43 29.00
C VAL A 703 -16.83 26.66 28.14
N GLN A 704 -15.76 27.37 27.77
CA GLN A 704 -15.82 28.47 26.82
C GLN A 704 -16.27 28.04 25.43
N ALA A 705 -15.90 26.82 25.01
CA ALA A 705 -16.39 26.24 23.76
C ALA A 705 -17.92 26.04 23.72
N LYS A 706 -18.58 26.13 24.91
CA LYS A 706 -20.06 26.10 25.08
C LYS A 706 -20.65 27.50 25.38
N ASP A 707 -19.92 28.54 25.04
CA ASP A 707 -20.30 29.97 25.29
C ASP A 707 -20.59 30.33 26.77
N MET A 708 -20.02 29.57 27.72
CA MET A 708 -20.16 29.87 29.15
C MET A 708 -18.91 30.54 29.72
N LYS A 709 -19.05 31.45 30.62
CA LYS A 709 -17.93 32.10 31.33
C LYS A 709 -17.89 31.64 32.78
N ILE A 710 -16.80 30.97 33.18
CA ILE A 710 -16.61 30.57 34.56
C ILE A 710 -15.38 31.28 35.13
N THR A 711 -15.54 31.84 36.34
CA THR A 711 -14.47 32.42 37.14
C THR A 711 -14.34 31.66 38.44
N ILE A 712 -13.10 31.29 38.81
CA ILE A 712 -12.84 30.51 40.02
C ILE A 712 -12.04 31.39 40.98
N THR A 713 -12.52 31.52 42.20
CA THR A 713 -11.84 32.33 43.23
C THR A 713 -10.61 31.62 43.80
N ASP A 714 -9.63 32.39 44.29
CA ASP A 714 -8.45 31.81 44.89
C ASP A 714 -8.77 31.01 46.18
N ALA A 715 -9.84 31.41 46.90
CA ALA A 715 -10.36 30.65 48.03
C ALA A 715 -10.79 29.24 47.64
N ALA A 716 -11.44 29.09 46.47
CA ALA A 716 -11.84 27.77 45.99
C ALA A 716 -10.61 26.90 45.61
N LYS A 717 -9.59 27.50 45.04
CA LYS A 717 -8.34 26.81 44.73
C LYS A 717 -7.60 26.35 46.00
N GLU A 718 -7.56 27.20 47.02
CA GLU A 718 -6.97 26.84 48.29
C GLU A 718 -7.70 25.70 49.03
N LEU A 719 -9.04 25.73 48.99
CA LEU A 719 -9.84 24.66 49.57
C LEU A 719 -9.61 23.33 48.84
N ILE A 720 -9.51 23.34 47.50
CA ILE A 720 -9.20 22.15 46.67
C ILE A 720 -7.83 21.59 47.09
N LEU A 721 -6.83 22.48 47.20
CA LEU A 721 -5.50 22.09 47.65
C LEU A 721 -5.51 21.48 49.06
N GLU A 722 -6.15 22.13 50.03
CA GLU A 722 -6.23 21.66 51.40
C GLU A 722 -6.90 20.28 51.53
N LYS A 723 -8.03 20.07 50.81
CA LYS A 723 -8.76 18.79 50.84
C LYS A 723 -8.08 17.66 50.06
N SER A 724 -7.14 17.97 49.15
CA SER A 724 -6.48 16.99 48.26
C SER A 724 -4.99 16.82 48.53
N TYR A 725 -4.38 17.60 49.42
CA TYR A 725 -2.96 17.55 49.67
C TYR A 725 -2.53 16.25 50.36
N ASP A 726 -1.83 15.38 49.66
CA ASP A 726 -1.11 14.25 50.25
C ASP A 726 0.30 14.20 49.64
N PRO A 727 1.35 14.45 50.42
CA PRO A 727 2.73 14.47 49.91
C PRO A 727 3.15 13.17 49.20
N ARG A 728 2.54 12.03 49.54
CA ARG A 728 2.89 10.71 49.00
C ARG A 728 2.37 10.48 47.58
N TYR A 729 1.27 11.18 47.19
CA TYR A 729 0.57 10.94 45.91
C TYR A 729 0.66 12.12 44.94
N GLY A 730 1.34 13.21 45.34
CA GLY A 730 1.57 14.37 44.47
C GLY A 730 0.30 15.03 43.94
N ALA A 731 0.24 15.24 42.62
CA ALA A 731 -0.91 15.89 41.96
C ALA A 731 -2.10 14.95 41.66
N ARG A 732 -1.97 13.62 41.80
CA ARG A 732 -3.10 12.68 41.47
C ARG A 732 -4.37 12.91 42.30
N PRO A 733 -4.32 13.17 43.61
CA PRO A 733 -5.51 13.48 44.40
C PRO A 733 -6.17 14.78 43.98
N ILE A 734 -5.39 15.76 43.53
CA ILE A 734 -5.91 17.06 43.04
C ILE A 734 -6.85 16.90 41.86
N ARG A 735 -6.49 16.10 40.85
CA ARG A 735 -7.32 15.84 39.71
C ARG A 735 -8.68 15.24 40.09
N ARG A 736 -8.68 14.29 41.01
CA ARG A 736 -9.92 13.71 41.58
C ARG A 736 -10.73 14.71 42.37
N ALA A 737 -10.09 15.62 43.08
CA ALA A 737 -10.76 16.68 43.81
C ALA A 737 -11.40 17.69 42.87
N ILE A 738 -10.70 18.12 41.81
CA ILE A 738 -11.24 19.01 40.77
C ILE A 738 -12.46 18.33 40.10
N GLN A 739 -12.34 17.08 39.68
CA GLN A 739 -13.44 16.33 39.11
C GLN A 739 -14.67 16.33 40.02
N ARG A 740 -14.50 15.92 41.29
CA ARG A 740 -15.60 15.79 42.24
C ARG A 740 -16.22 17.12 42.65
N PHE A 741 -15.41 18.15 42.87
CA PHE A 741 -15.86 19.42 43.42
C PHE A 741 -16.29 20.43 42.36
N ILE A 742 -15.77 20.30 41.15
CA ILE A 742 -16.04 21.25 40.02
C ILE A 742 -16.79 20.55 38.90
N GLU A 743 -16.19 19.57 38.23
CA GLU A 743 -16.77 18.98 37.01
C GLU A 743 -18.11 18.31 37.27
N ASP A 744 -18.20 17.42 38.29
CA ASP A 744 -19.43 16.70 38.61
C ASP A 744 -20.55 17.67 39.02
N LYS A 745 -20.25 18.69 39.83
CA LYS A 745 -21.24 19.68 40.26
C LYS A 745 -21.67 20.61 39.13
N LEU A 746 -20.73 21.00 38.29
CA LEU A 746 -21.00 21.86 37.11
C LEU A 746 -21.92 21.09 36.15
N ALA A 747 -21.61 19.84 35.87
CA ALA A 747 -22.43 18.97 35.02
C ALA A 747 -23.83 18.77 35.59
N GLU A 748 -23.96 18.57 36.91
CA GLU A 748 -25.26 18.42 37.57
C GLU A 748 -26.10 19.70 37.44
N GLN A 749 -25.53 20.88 37.68
CA GLN A 749 -26.22 22.16 37.55
C GLN A 749 -26.62 22.50 36.13
N TYR A 750 -25.75 22.15 35.17
CA TYR A 750 -26.05 22.30 33.74
C TYR A 750 -27.24 21.40 33.33
N LEU A 751 -27.24 20.13 33.73
CA LEU A 751 -28.32 19.20 33.43
C LEU A 751 -29.64 19.58 34.12
N ARG A 752 -29.59 20.20 35.30
CA ARG A 752 -30.76 20.75 35.98
C ARG A 752 -31.28 22.06 35.36
N GLY A 753 -30.56 22.62 34.38
CA GLY A 753 -30.95 23.86 33.70
C GLY A 753 -30.74 25.12 34.54
N VAL A 754 -29.99 25.04 35.66
CA VAL A 754 -29.61 26.18 36.50
C VAL A 754 -28.55 27.03 35.79
N ILE A 755 -27.58 26.35 35.18
CA ILE A 755 -26.56 26.95 34.33
C ILE A 755 -26.93 26.64 32.87
N ARG A 756 -26.92 27.68 32.02
CA ARG A 756 -27.28 27.58 30.59
C ARG A 756 -26.16 28.18 29.73
N GLU A 757 -26.16 27.86 28.46
CA GLU A 757 -25.30 28.55 27.48
C GLU A 757 -25.44 30.05 27.57
N GLY A 758 -24.31 30.75 27.56
CA GLY A 758 -24.27 32.20 27.75
C GLY A 758 -24.27 32.72 29.21
N SER A 759 -24.37 31.82 30.21
CA SER A 759 -24.31 32.22 31.61
C SER A 759 -22.89 32.48 32.12
N SER A 760 -22.77 33.41 33.08
CA SER A 760 -21.53 33.67 33.80
C SER A 760 -21.65 33.12 35.22
N VAL A 761 -20.75 32.24 35.59
CA VAL A 761 -20.78 31.53 36.88
C VAL A 761 -19.50 31.84 37.65
N VAL A 762 -19.64 32.17 38.92
CA VAL A 762 -18.50 32.34 39.84
C VAL A 762 -18.47 31.19 40.83
N ILE A 763 -17.33 30.47 40.82
CA ILE A 763 -17.09 29.37 41.77
C ILE A 763 -16.38 29.95 42.99
N ASP A 764 -17.06 29.91 44.13
CA ASP A 764 -16.58 30.50 45.38
C ASP A 764 -16.68 29.47 46.53
N VAL A 765 -16.25 29.85 47.70
CA VAL A 765 -16.31 29.07 48.95
C VAL A 765 -17.24 29.70 49.95
N GLU A 766 -18.25 28.98 50.43
CA GLU A 766 -19.09 29.35 51.53
C GLU A 766 -19.16 28.20 52.56
N ASN A 767 -18.95 28.50 53.80
CA ASN A 767 -18.96 27.52 54.92
C ASN A 767 -18.07 26.29 54.72
N GLY A 768 -16.94 26.44 53.99
CA GLY A 768 -16.04 25.33 53.70
C GLY A 768 -16.50 24.38 52.60
N GLU A 769 -17.50 24.79 51.80
CA GLU A 769 -17.97 24.09 50.60
C GLU A 769 -17.88 24.96 49.36
N ILE A 770 -17.67 24.33 48.19
CA ILE A 770 -17.67 25.01 46.88
C ILE A 770 -19.10 25.28 46.44
N VAL A 771 -19.40 26.56 46.20
CA VAL A 771 -20.73 27.06 45.75
C VAL A 771 -20.58 27.70 44.37
N PHE A 772 -21.59 27.53 43.53
CA PHE A 772 -21.67 28.12 42.21
C PHE A 772 -22.63 29.33 42.27
N LYS A 773 -22.16 30.52 42.00
CA LYS A 773 -22.92 31.78 42.03
C LYS A 773 -23.14 32.32 40.64
#